data_f62afc66831854df260ed2b2b6669a66
#
_entry.id   f62afc66831854df260ed2b2b6669a66
#
_cell.length_a   1.000
_cell.length_b   1.000
_cell.length_c   1.000
_cell.angle_alpha   90.00
_cell.angle_beta   90.00
_cell.angle_gamma   90.00
#
_symmetry.space_group_name_H-M   'P 1'
#
loop_
_entity.id
_entity.type
_entity.pdbx_description
1 polymer ?
#
loop_
_entity_poly.entity_id
_entity_poly.type
_entity_poly.pdbx_seq_one_letter_code
_entity_poly.pdbx_strand_id
1 'polypeptide(L)'
;NEDGEVKKADMFYKQTIKAKTVIDRVETAVEALNVSVNEFGYVNLAYMLSIYEPDITNAKEELAEKSGQTVDEITLSDDALAELRRAVLVEELDGLIFLNPDRYNENNPDIGWETADEYLSGNVRDKLRVAKAMAADTGNPQAEKFAGNVAALEKVQPEWIEASDIDVKIGTTWIEPLDYEQFIYELLNTPRRARAVRSQFYNTGIQVHLNKMSMEWFIENKSMDKHSVAATKTYGTSRMDAYSIFEDTLNLKTVTVRDRIDDGDGKYHYEVNKNETMLAREKQNMIKEKFKEWLFSEPERRQKYVEYYNETFNNIRLREYDGSHLQFPGMNPAIELKPHQKNAVARILLGGNTLLAHCVGAGKSFEMMAACMEQKRLGLANKTIMVVPKPLIGQTASEFLRLYPSANILVATERDFEKSRRKQFVSRIATGDYDCIIMSHSQFEKIPISAERKERMLNEQIDEISYAIDEMKERNGERWTVKQMESQKKKLEEQLKSLSDESRKDDLITFEELGVDSIMVDEAHNFKNLAIFSKMNNVSGISSSGAKKSTDMQLKCQYLSEINDGRGIVFATGTPISNTMCEMYVMQLYLQKAALEEMGIYHFDSWAANFGEVTTALELTVEGSGFRFKSRFNKFTNLPELMNIFREVADVQTADMLNLPVPQAEYINEVLKPSETQEEMVSSFADRAEAVRNGNVNPRFDNMLKITNDGRKLALDQRLINPLLPDFEDSKLNACVDAMFETWERGSEKRLTQLFFCDL
;
A
#
# COMPACT_ATOMS: atom_id res chain seq x y z
N ASN A 1 12.65 34.68 27.46
CA ASN A 1 13.08 33.60 28.36
C ASN A 1 12.17 33.60 29.59
N GLU A 2 11.95 32.43 30.17
CA GLU A 2 11.17 32.26 31.40
C GLU A 2 11.69 33.13 32.54
N ASP A 3 12.93 33.60 32.47
CA ASP A 3 13.60 34.48 33.45
C ASP A 3 13.47 35.98 33.13
N GLY A 4 12.67 36.39 32.15
CA GLY A 4 12.43 37.80 31.83
C GLY A 4 13.59 38.52 31.10
N GLU A 5 14.65 37.85 30.71
CA GLU A 5 15.73 38.45 29.91
C GLU A 5 15.34 38.55 28.45
N VAL A 6 15.41 39.76 27.91
CA VAL A 6 15.18 40.01 26.48
C VAL A 6 16.44 39.67 25.70
N LYS A 7 16.41 38.52 25.00
CA LYS A 7 17.49 38.11 24.08
C LYS A 7 17.08 38.45 22.64
N LYS A 8 17.97 39.06 21.88
CA LYS A 8 17.73 39.27 20.47
C LYS A 8 17.62 37.91 19.75
N ALA A 9 16.76 37.80 18.75
CA ALA A 9 16.61 36.59 17.97
C ALA A 9 17.91 36.25 17.22
N ASP A 10 18.10 34.97 16.93
CA ASP A 10 19.30 34.42 16.25
C ASP A 10 19.66 35.14 14.98
N MET A 11 18.68 35.62 14.21
CA MET A 11 18.85 36.38 12.98
C MET A 11 19.73 37.65 13.11
N PHE A 12 19.92 38.14 14.32
CA PHE A 12 20.80 39.31 14.59
C PHE A 12 22.26 38.92 14.83
N TYR A 13 22.57 37.64 14.98
CA TYR A 13 23.90 37.18 15.36
C TYR A 13 24.49 36.15 14.39
N LYS A 14 23.63 35.41 13.68
CA LYS A 14 24.07 34.36 12.73
C LYS A 14 23.14 34.26 11.54
N GLN A 15 23.64 33.69 10.48
CA GLN A 15 22.82 33.34 9.31
C GLN A 15 21.80 32.27 9.72
N THR A 16 20.51 32.55 9.51
CA THR A 16 19.41 31.66 9.87
C THR A 16 18.78 30.97 8.66
N ILE A 17 19.17 31.36 7.46
CA ILE A 17 18.64 30.86 6.18
C ILE A 17 19.80 30.50 5.27
N LYS A 18 19.82 29.28 4.74
CA LYS A 18 20.78 28.86 3.72
C LYS A 18 20.45 29.56 2.41
N ALA A 19 21.39 30.36 1.92
CA ALA A 19 21.21 31.06 0.66
C ALA A 19 21.10 30.06 -0.52
N LYS A 20 20.34 30.41 -1.56
CA LYS A 20 20.38 29.70 -2.82
C LYS A 20 21.74 30.01 -3.49
N THR A 21 22.53 28.97 -3.74
CA THR A 21 23.76 29.09 -4.50
C THR A 21 23.39 29.00 -5.97
N VAL A 22 23.60 30.07 -6.72
CA VAL A 22 23.47 30.04 -8.17
C VAL A 22 24.81 29.56 -8.74
N ILE A 23 24.79 28.52 -9.54
CA ILE A 23 25.95 27.94 -10.19
C ILE A 23 25.88 28.37 -11.64
N ASP A 24 26.73 29.33 -12.00
CA ASP A 24 26.76 29.87 -13.35
C ASP A 24 27.69 29.08 -14.28
N ARG A 25 28.66 28.33 -13.76
CA ARG A 25 29.60 27.51 -14.52
C ARG A 25 30.09 26.32 -13.70
N VAL A 26 30.29 25.20 -14.38
CA VAL A 26 30.85 23.94 -13.85
C VAL A 26 32.00 23.47 -14.75
N GLU A 27 32.83 22.57 -14.22
CA GLU A 27 34.03 22.09 -14.91
C GLU A 27 33.84 20.78 -15.66
N THR A 28 32.80 19.98 -15.27
CA THR A 28 32.54 18.66 -15.84
C THR A 28 31.08 18.45 -16.23
N ALA A 29 30.84 17.59 -17.22
CA ALA A 29 29.48 17.18 -17.61
C ALA A 29 28.68 16.55 -16.47
N VAL A 30 29.35 15.79 -15.59
CA VAL A 30 28.73 15.14 -14.41
C VAL A 30 28.27 16.19 -13.40
N GLU A 31 29.06 17.25 -13.16
CA GLU A 31 28.62 18.36 -12.32
C GLU A 31 27.40 19.07 -12.93
N ALA A 32 27.41 19.31 -14.26
CA ALA A 32 26.29 19.91 -14.96
C ALA A 32 25.02 19.07 -14.82
N LEU A 33 25.13 17.73 -14.90
CA LEU A 33 24.02 16.80 -14.66
C LEU A 33 23.48 16.93 -13.23
N ASN A 34 24.36 16.91 -12.22
CA ASN A 34 23.97 17.06 -10.83
C ASN A 34 23.25 18.38 -10.55
N VAL A 35 23.74 19.47 -11.12
CA VAL A 35 23.11 20.80 -11.01
C VAL A 35 21.75 20.81 -11.71
N SER A 36 21.64 20.21 -12.90
CA SER A 36 20.39 20.08 -13.63
C SER A 36 19.34 19.33 -12.83
N VAL A 37 19.69 18.17 -12.26
CA VAL A 37 18.77 17.37 -11.43
C VAL A 37 18.39 18.14 -10.14
N ASN A 38 19.32 18.88 -9.53
CA ASN A 38 19.03 19.68 -8.34
C ASN A 38 18.10 20.88 -8.62
N GLU A 39 18.22 21.53 -9.79
CA GLU A 39 17.43 22.74 -10.12
C GLU A 39 16.09 22.42 -10.79
N PHE A 40 15.99 21.31 -11.52
CA PHE A 40 14.79 20.96 -12.32
C PHE A 40 14.14 19.63 -11.92
N GLY A 41 14.85 18.74 -11.24
CA GLY A 41 14.39 17.40 -10.96
C GLY A 41 14.49 16.41 -12.13
N TYR A 42 15.07 16.82 -13.26
CA TYR A 42 15.27 16.00 -14.46
C TYR A 42 16.50 16.45 -15.27
N VAL A 43 16.88 15.67 -16.27
CA VAL A 43 17.98 15.98 -17.20
C VAL A 43 17.52 17.06 -18.17
N ASN A 44 18.08 18.25 -18.07
CA ASN A 44 17.82 19.40 -18.96
C ASN A 44 19.09 19.75 -19.73
N LEU A 45 19.26 19.16 -20.94
CA LEU A 45 20.47 19.35 -21.75
C LEU A 45 20.71 20.82 -22.12
N ALA A 46 19.66 21.59 -22.43
CA ALA A 46 19.79 23.00 -22.77
C ALA A 46 20.35 23.82 -21.60
N TYR A 47 19.89 23.56 -20.39
CA TYR A 47 20.41 24.20 -19.19
C TYR A 47 21.86 23.76 -18.91
N MET A 48 22.15 22.48 -19.03
CA MET A 48 23.51 21.94 -18.84
C MET A 48 24.53 22.61 -19.78
N LEU A 49 24.15 22.77 -21.05
CA LEU A 49 25.00 23.51 -22.03
C LEU A 49 25.11 24.99 -21.72
N SER A 50 24.25 25.59 -20.93
CA SER A 50 24.36 26.97 -20.48
C SER A 50 25.38 27.18 -19.37
N ILE A 51 25.65 26.12 -18.57
CA ILE A 51 26.58 26.17 -17.43
C ILE A 51 27.88 25.38 -17.66
N TYR A 52 27.91 24.55 -18.70
CA TYR A 52 29.06 23.72 -19.08
C TYR A 52 29.37 23.86 -20.57
N GLU A 53 30.62 24.00 -20.91
CA GLU A 53 31.11 24.08 -22.29
C GLU A 53 31.93 22.83 -22.64
N PRO A 54 31.34 21.85 -23.37
CA PRO A 54 32.07 20.64 -23.79
C PRO A 54 33.26 20.95 -24.68
N ASP A 55 34.34 20.18 -24.55
CA ASP A 55 35.47 20.28 -25.46
C ASP A 55 35.17 19.56 -26.78
N ILE A 56 34.91 20.34 -27.81
CA ILE A 56 34.52 19.84 -29.13
C ILE A 56 35.70 19.65 -30.07
N THR A 57 36.96 19.72 -29.60
CA THR A 57 38.15 19.66 -30.43
C THR A 57 38.24 18.35 -31.21
N ASN A 58 38.13 17.22 -30.52
CA ASN A 58 38.16 15.89 -31.13
C ASN A 58 36.99 15.68 -32.13
N ALA A 59 35.78 16.12 -31.76
CA ALA A 59 34.62 16.01 -32.64
C ALA A 59 34.74 16.86 -33.92
N LYS A 60 35.42 18.00 -33.84
CA LYS A 60 35.80 18.80 -35.04
C LYS A 60 36.85 18.12 -35.89
N GLU A 61 37.85 17.46 -35.30
CA GLU A 61 38.86 16.68 -36.00
C GLU A 61 38.20 15.51 -36.77
N GLU A 62 37.30 14.78 -36.17
CA GLU A 62 36.57 13.73 -36.88
C GLU A 62 35.71 14.25 -38.04
N LEU A 63 35.05 15.41 -37.86
CA LEU A 63 34.31 16.06 -38.95
C LEU A 63 35.24 16.50 -40.10
N ALA A 64 36.45 16.99 -39.76
CA ALA A 64 37.46 17.36 -40.73
C ALA A 64 37.90 16.14 -41.56
N GLU A 65 38.25 15.04 -40.91
CA GLU A 65 38.58 13.77 -41.58
C GLU A 65 37.46 13.27 -42.51
N LYS A 66 36.22 13.27 -42.03
CA LYS A 66 35.03 12.81 -42.81
C LYS A 66 34.75 13.71 -44.01
N SER A 67 35.03 15.04 -43.92
CA SER A 67 34.80 16.03 -44.99
C SER A 67 35.99 16.22 -45.92
N GLY A 68 37.18 15.70 -45.57
CA GLY A 68 38.43 15.91 -46.28
C GLY A 68 38.95 17.35 -46.21
N GLN A 69 38.57 18.11 -45.18
CA GLN A 69 38.97 19.51 -44.91
C GLN A 69 39.92 19.56 -43.72
N THR A 70 40.61 20.67 -43.55
CA THR A 70 41.36 20.92 -42.32
C THR A 70 40.44 21.49 -41.22
N VAL A 71 40.76 21.27 -39.94
CA VAL A 71 39.96 21.73 -38.80
C VAL A 71 39.69 23.24 -38.87
N ASP A 72 40.66 24.02 -39.36
CA ASP A 72 40.54 25.48 -39.49
C ASP A 72 39.61 25.92 -40.64
N GLU A 73 39.32 25.05 -41.59
CA GLU A 73 38.43 25.31 -42.72
C GLU A 73 36.96 24.97 -42.40
N ILE A 74 36.68 24.26 -41.30
CA ILE A 74 35.33 23.93 -40.89
C ILE A 74 34.68 25.14 -40.22
N THR A 75 33.80 25.81 -40.95
CA THR A 75 32.91 26.85 -40.42
C THR A 75 31.54 26.22 -40.15
N LEU A 76 31.18 26.04 -38.87
CA LEU A 76 29.87 25.55 -38.45
C LEU A 76 28.94 26.74 -38.27
N SER A 77 27.69 26.60 -38.68
CA SER A 77 26.61 27.51 -38.29
C SER A 77 26.35 27.40 -36.78
N ASP A 78 25.72 28.42 -36.19
CA ASP A 78 25.40 28.42 -34.76
C ASP A 78 24.56 27.18 -34.37
N ASP A 79 23.62 26.76 -35.22
CA ASP A 79 22.82 25.58 -35.02
C ASP A 79 23.64 24.28 -35.06
N ALA A 80 24.54 24.15 -36.02
CA ALA A 80 25.44 23.00 -36.16
C ALA A 80 26.44 22.93 -35.00
N LEU A 81 26.89 24.07 -34.49
CA LEU A 81 27.77 24.15 -33.33
C LEU A 81 27.01 23.71 -32.04
N ALA A 82 25.75 24.13 -31.89
CA ALA A 82 24.90 23.73 -30.76
C ALA A 82 24.60 22.22 -30.80
N GLU A 83 24.37 21.67 -31.99
CA GLU A 83 24.15 20.23 -32.17
C GLU A 83 25.43 19.44 -31.84
N LEU A 84 26.59 19.90 -32.27
CA LEU A 84 27.87 19.26 -31.96
C LEU A 84 28.15 19.27 -30.44
N ARG A 85 27.97 20.42 -29.78
CA ARG A 85 28.13 20.53 -28.33
C ARG A 85 27.20 19.60 -27.58
N ARG A 86 25.97 19.47 -28.06
CA ARG A 86 24.98 18.51 -27.49
C ARG A 86 25.45 17.07 -27.65
N ALA A 87 25.94 16.70 -28.83
CA ALA A 87 26.41 15.36 -29.09
C ALA A 87 27.59 15.00 -28.17
N VAL A 88 28.57 15.91 -28.03
CA VAL A 88 29.71 15.71 -27.13
C VAL A 88 29.26 15.61 -25.66
N LEU A 89 28.36 16.49 -25.19
CA LEU A 89 27.82 16.41 -23.82
C LEU A 89 27.18 15.05 -23.55
N VAL A 90 26.36 14.54 -24.49
CA VAL A 90 25.71 13.23 -24.36
C VAL A 90 26.74 12.09 -24.36
N GLU A 91 27.79 12.18 -25.14
CA GLU A 91 28.89 11.22 -25.17
C GLU A 91 29.70 11.22 -23.86
N GLU A 92 30.03 12.41 -23.30
CA GLU A 92 30.69 12.53 -21.99
C GLU A 92 29.83 11.96 -20.84
N LEU A 93 28.51 11.86 -21.02
CA LEU A 93 27.56 11.30 -20.07
C LEU A 93 27.10 9.86 -20.43
N ASP A 94 27.82 9.20 -21.34
CA ASP A 94 27.49 7.82 -21.69
C ASP A 94 27.45 6.91 -20.46
N GLY A 95 26.39 6.12 -20.36
CA GLY A 95 26.12 5.28 -19.20
C GLY A 95 25.55 5.99 -17.96
N LEU A 96 25.54 7.34 -17.93
CA LEU A 96 24.94 8.14 -16.86
C LEU A 96 23.54 8.65 -17.21
N ILE A 97 23.27 8.87 -18.49
CA ILE A 97 21.96 9.25 -19.01
C ILE A 97 21.57 8.34 -20.17
N PHE A 98 20.26 8.13 -20.31
CA PHE A 98 19.69 7.30 -21.36
C PHE A 98 18.50 8.02 -22.02
N LEU A 99 18.35 7.86 -23.33
CA LEU A 99 17.19 8.38 -24.05
C LEU A 99 16.03 7.41 -23.93
N ASN A 100 14.95 7.81 -23.24
CA ASN A 100 13.77 6.98 -23.09
C ASN A 100 12.94 6.97 -24.39
N PRO A 101 12.71 5.80 -25.01
CA PRO A 101 11.92 5.70 -26.24
C PRO A 101 10.52 6.26 -26.13
N ASP A 102 9.85 6.10 -24.97
CA ASP A 102 8.47 6.53 -24.74
C ASP A 102 8.35 8.05 -24.60
N ARG A 103 9.44 8.74 -24.26
CA ARG A 103 9.49 10.20 -24.07
C ARG A 103 10.27 10.93 -25.18
N TYR A 104 10.87 10.18 -26.09
CA TYR A 104 11.65 10.74 -27.19
C TYR A 104 10.77 11.58 -28.12
N ASN A 105 11.29 12.74 -28.51
CA ASN A 105 10.63 13.64 -29.45
C ASN A 105 11.59 14.05 -30.56
N GLU A 106 11.29 13.64 -31.81
CA GLU A 106 12.10 13.96 -32.98
C GLU A 106 12.27 15.47 -33.23
N ASN A 107 11.27 16.27 -32.83
CA ASN A 107 11.32 17.72 -33.02
C ASN A 107 12.07 18.46 -31.91
N ASN A 108 12.35 17.79 -30.79
CA ASN A 108 13.10 18.39 -29.68
C ASN A 108 14.04 17.34 -29.05
N PRO A 109 15.31 17.30 -29.48
CA PRO A 109 16.29 16.32 -29.04
C PRO A 109 16.75 16.51 -27.57
N ASP A 110 16.33 17.59 -26.90
CA ASP A 110 16.62 17.85 -25.49
C ASP A 110 15.65 17.13 -24.55
N ILE A 111 14.57 16.57 -25.07
CA ILE A 111 13.51 15.89 -24.29
C ILE A 111 13.70 14.37 -24.35
N GLY A 112 13.34 13.70 -23.26
CA GLY A 112 13.33 12.24 -23.15
C GLY A 112 14.57 11.65 -22.50
N TRP A 113 15.51 12.46 -22.06
CA TRP A 113 16.70 12.01 -21.34
C TRP A 113 16.37 11.75 -19.87
N GLU A 114 16.77 10.58 -19.40
CA GLU A 114 16.63 10.14 -18.00
C GLU A 114 17.99 9.78 -17.43
N THR A 115 18.17 9.94 -16.12
CA THR A 115 19.37 9.44 -15.44
C THR A 115 19.42 7.91 -15.47
N ALA A 116 20.60 7.32 -15.35
CA ALA A 116 20.77 5.88 -15.30
C ALA A 116 19.90 5.22 -14.21
N ASP A 117 19.82 5.84 -13.02
CA ASP A 117 19.00 5.33 -11.91
C ASP A 117 17.51 5.36 -12.22
N GLU A 118 17.05 6.28 -13.05
CA GLU A 118 15.66 6.36 -13.50
C GLU A 118 15.38 5.38 -14.63
N TYR A 119 16.20 5.41 -15.68
CA TYR A 119 15.97 4.60 -16.86
C TYR A 119 16.12 3.09 -16.59
N LEU A 120 17.19 2.73 -15.87
CA LEU A 120 17.52 1.32 -15.55
C LEU A 120 16.79 0.77 -14.32
N SER A 121 15.64 1.33 -13.96
CA SER A 121 14.78 0.90 -12.83
C SER A 121 13.31 0.80 -13.26
N GLY A 122 12.44 0.36 -12.35
CA GLY A 122 11.04 0.05 -12.65
C GLY A 122 10.89 -1.24 -13.46
N ASN A 123 9.94 -1.32 -14.37
CA ASN A 123 9.72 -2.49 -15.23
C ASN A 123 10.81 -2.58 -16.32
N VAL A 124 11.97 -3.13 -15.96
CA VAL A 124 13.13 -3.23 -16.87
C VAL A 124 12.96 -4.28 -17.96
N ARG A 125 12.03 -5.23 -17.82
CA ARG A 125 11.73 -6.22 -18.89
C ARG A 125 10.98 -5.55 -20.03
N ASP A 126 9.97 -4.76 -19.71
CA ASP A 126 9.21 -4.03 -20.73
C ASP A 126 10.08 -2.97 -21.41
N LYS A 127 10.86 -2.20 -20.64
CA LYS A 127 11.84 -1.24 -21.18
C LYS A 127 12.84 -1.90 -22.14
N LEU A 128 13.30 -3.12 -21.82
CA LEU A 128 14.20 -3.88 -22.70
C LEU A 128 13.50 -4.28 -24.01
N ARG A 129 12.22 -4.71 -23.93
CA ARG A 129 11.42 -5.07 -25.10
C ARG A 129 11.24 -3.87 -26.03
N VAL A 130 10.88 -2.72 -25.48
CA VAL A 130 10.72 -1.46 -26.23
C VAL A 130 12.05 -1.01 -26.84
N ALA A 131 13.13 -1.01 -26.05
CA ALA A 131 14.46 -0.62 -26.54
C ALA A 131 14.95 -1.51 -27.69
N LYS A 132 14.73 -2.84 -27.61
CA LYS A 132 15.03 -3.78 -28.71
C LYS A 132 14.25 -3.48 -29.98
N ALA A 133 12.97 -3.14 -29.86
CA ALA A 133 12.14 -2.78 -31.00
C ALA A 133 12.67 -1.48 -31.68
N MET A 134 13.02 -0.47 -30.88
CA MET A 134 13.54 0.80 -31.40
C MET A 134 14.95 0.69 -31.99
N ALA A 135 15.80 -0.15 -31.40
CA ALA A 135 17.15 -0.42 -31.94
C ALA A 135 17.10 -1.22 -33.26
N ALA A 136 16.08 -2.05 -33.47
CA ALA A 136 15.92 -2.82 -34.70
C ALA A 136 15.31 -2.00 -35.86
N ASP A 137 14.74 -0.84 -35.57
CA ASP A 137 14.16 0.05 -36.60
C ASP A 137 15.26 0.82 -37.33
N THR A 138 15.62 0.31 -38.50
CA THR A 138 16.67 0.93 -39.36
C THR A 138 16.28 2.30 -39.91
N GLY A 139 15.02 2.70 -39.83
CA GLY A 139 14.55 4.04 -40.18
C GLY A 139 14.73 5.07 -39.06
N ASN A 140 15.00 4.62 -37.85
CA ASN A 140 15.15 5.51 -36.69
C ASN A 140 16.58 6.09 -36.61
N PRO A 141 16.76 7.41 -36.67
CA PRO A 141 18.08 8.05 -36.60
C PRO A 141 18.78 7.85 -35.25
N GLN A 142 18.06 7.41 -34.22
CA GLN A 142 18.58 7.15 -32.87
C GLN A 142 18.79 5.66 -32.57
N ALA A 143 18.66 4.77 -33.57
CA ALA A 143 18.77 3.32 -33.38
C ALA A 143 20.06 2.89 -32.66
N GLU A 144 21.19 3.55 -32.94
CA GLU A 144 22.47 3.28 -32.30
C GLU A 144 22.45 3.59 -30.79
N LYS A 145 21.81 4.69 -30.39
CA LYS A 145 21.65 5.04 -28.96
C LYS A 145 20.75 4.01 -28.25
N PHE A 146 19.68 3.58 -28.91
CA PHE A 146 18.82 2.53 -28.37
C PHE A 146 19.53 1.17 -28.28
N ALA A 147 20.50 0.89 -29.12
CA ALA A 147 21.37 -0.29 -28.96
C ALA A 147 22.23 -0.20 -27.68
N GLY A 148 22.71 0.99 -27.30
CA GLY A 148 23.33 1.24 -26.00
C GLY A 148 22.38 0.98 -24.83
N ASN A 149 21.11 1.44 -24.95
CA ASN A 149 20.08 1.18 -23.97
C ASN A 149 19.82 -0.32 -23.77
N VAL A 150 19.76 -1.09 -24.87
CA VAL A 150 19.61 -2.55 -24.82
C VAL A 150 20.73 -3.19 -24.03
N ALA A 151 22.00 -2.83 -24.34
CA ALA A 151 23.17 -3.39 -23.65
C ALA A 151 23.19 -3.08 -22.14
N ALA A 152 22.72 -1.88 -21.76
CA ALA A 152 22.59 -1.50 -20.36
C ALA A 152 21.44 -2.21 -19.64
N LEU A 153 20.28 -2.30 -20.29
CA LEU A 153 19.07 -2.97 -19.73
C LEU A 153 19.28 -4.47 -19.58
N GLU A 154 20.02 -5.14 -20.48
CA GLU A 154 20.32 -6.58 -20.37
C GLU A 154 21.16 -6.90 -19.12
N LYS A 155 22.01 -5.99 -18.66
CA LYS A 155 22.85 -6.19 -17.46
C LYS A 155 22.07 -6.07 -16.15
N VAL A 156 20.91 -5.44 -16.18
CA VAL A 156 20.13 -5.11 -14.96
C VAL A 156 18.82 -5.92 -14.86
N GLN A 157 18.63 -6.91 -15.74
CA GLN A 157 17.46 -7.77 -15.65
C GLN A 157 17.44 -8.55 -14.33
N PRO A 158 16.28 -8.66 -13.67
CA PRO A 158 16.11 -9.56 -12.53
C PRO A 158 16.45 -11.00 -12.90
N GLU A 159 17.04 -11.75 -11.98
CA GLU A 159 17.30 -13.17 -12.16
C GLU A 159 16.01 -13.90 -12.51
N TRP A 160 16.12 -14.90 -13.44
CA TRP A 160 14.97 -15.66 -13.86
C TRP A 160 14.55 -16.63 -12.76
N ILE A 161 13.28 -16.59 -12.39
CA ILE A 161 12.70 -17.48 -11.37
C ILE A 161 12.24 -18.75 -12.07
N GLU A 162 12.73 -19.88 -11.60
CA GLU A 162 12.38 -21.19 -12.12
C GLU A 162 11.07 -21.72 -11.50
N ALA A 163 10.45 -22.69 -12.17
CA ALA A 163 9.19 -23.31 -11.71
C ALA A 163 9.23 -23.86 -10.28
N SER A 164 10.40 -24.30 -9.80
CA SER A 164 10.60 -24.80 -8.43
C SER A 164 10.43 -23.75 -7.36
N ASP A 165 10.69 -22.49 -7.71
CA ASP A 165 10.73 -21.37 -6.76
C ASP A 165 9.43 -20.53 -6.78
N ILE A 166 8.52 -20.87 -7.70
CA ILE A 166 7.21 -20.23 -7.80
C ILE A 166 6.17 -21.00 -6.95
N ASP A 167 5.63 -20.37 -5.90
CA ASP A 167 4.53 -20.97 -5.11
C ASP A 167 3.18 -20.62 -5.71
N VAL A 168 2.66 -21.50 -6.56
CA VAL A 168 1.35 -21.34 -7.20
C VAL A 168 0.28 -22.10 -6.44
N LYS A 169 -0.84 -21.43 -6.17
CA LYS A 169 -1.99 -21.99 -5.47
C LYS A 169 -3.17 -22.18 -6.40
N ILE A 170 -4.05 -23.12 -6.05
CA ILE A 170 -5.36 -23.25 -6.68
C ILE A 170 -6.15 -21.97 -6.38
N GLY A 171 -6.73 -21.36 -7.42
CA GLY A 171 -7.47 -20.10 -7.34
C GLY A 171 -6.69 -18.86 -7.76
N THR A 172 -5.42 -19.02 -8.10
CA THR A 172 -4.60 -17.97 -8.72
C THR A 172 -5.22 -17.52 -10.04
N THR A 173 -5.50 -16.23 -10.19
CA THR A 173 -6.36 -15.69 -11.26
C THR A 173 -5.69 -15.56 -12.63
N TRP A 174 -4.37 -15.61 -12.69
CA TRP A 174 -3.63 -15.59 -13.96
C TRP A 174 -3.46 -16.98 -14.59
N ILE A 175 -3.84 -18.05 -13.88
CA ILE A 175 -3.96 -19.40 -14.48
C ILE A 175 -5.30 -19.47 -15.21
N GLU A 176 -5.26 -19.93 -16.45
CA GLU A 176 -6.45 -20.01 -17.29
C GLU A 176 -7.50 -21.00 -16.76
N PRO A 177 -8.79 -20.67 -16.83
CA PRO A 177 -9.86 -21.59 -16.43
C PRO A 177 -9.78 -22.96 -17.11
N LEU A 178 -9.28 -23.02 -18.35
CA LEU A 178 -9.09 -24.25 -19.12
C LEU A 178 -8.05 -25.19 -18.49
N ASP A 179 -6.98 -24.64 -17.92
CA ASP A 179 -5.96 -25.45 -17.27
C ASP A 179 -6.45 -26.02 -15.93
N TYR A 180 -7.26 -25.26 -15.17
CA TYR A 180 -7.97 -25.81 -14.00
C TYR A 180 -8.97 -26.90 -14.37
N GLU A 181 -9.66 -26.73 -15.48
CA GLU A 181 -10.60 -27.72 -16.02
C GLU A 181 -9.86 -29.00 -16.46
N GLN A 182 -8.74 -28.89 -17.15
CA GLN A 182 -7.92 -30.02 -17.53
C GLN A 182 -7.36 -30.73 -16.29
N PHE A 183 -6.86 -30.00 -15.32
CA PHE A 183 -6.39 -30.57 -14.05
C PHE A 183 -7.47 -31.43 -13.38
N ILE A 184 -8.68 -30.91 -13.21
CA ILE A 184 -9.75 -31.68 -12.54
C ILE A 184 -10.18 -32.90 -13.33
N TYR A 185 -10.16 -32.82 -14.67
CA TYR A 185 -10.44 -33.99 -15.53
C TYR A 185 -9.40 -35.10 -15.37
N GLU A 186 -8.14 -34.76 -15.31
CA GLU A 186 -7.04 -35.71 -15.11
C GLU A 186 -7.06 -36.27 -13.68
N LEU A 187 -7.20 -35.43 -12.67
CA LEU A 187 -7.23 -35.80 -11.26
C LEU A 187 -8.36 -36.83 -10.96
N LEU A 188 -9.55 -36.55 -11.45
CA LEU A 188 -10.75 -37.36 -11.17
C LEU A 188 -10.99 -38.45 -12.23
N ASN A 189 -10.15 -38.50 -13.28
CA ASN A 189 -10.36 -39.35 -14.45
C ASN A 189 -11.77 -39.17 -15.04
N THR A 190 -12.20 -37.91 -15.19
CA THR A 190 -13.54 -37.54 -15.64
C THR A 190 -13.86 -38.18 -16.99
N PRO A 191 -14.99 -38.89 -17.13
CA PRO A 191 -15.35 -39.57 -18.37
C PRO A 191 -15.51 -38.57 -19.53
N ARG A 192 -15.12 -38.96 -20.76
CA ARG A 192 -15.23 -38.08 -21.95
C ARG A 192 -16.60 -37.46 -22.14
N ARG A 193 -17.68 -38.21 -21.83
CA ARG A 193 -19.08 -37.73 -21.93
C ARG A 193 -19.42 -36.59 -20.95
N ALA A 194 -18.67 -36.45 -19.87
CA ALA A 194 -18.85 -35.40 -18.85
C ALA A 194 -17.90 -34.22 -19.06
N ARG A 195 -16.89 -34.33 -19.92
CA ARG A 195 -15.97 -33.24 -20.25
C ARG A 195 -16.64 -32.19 -21.13
N ALA A 196 -16.16 -30.96 -21.05
CA ALA A 196 -16.71 -29.83 -21.78
C ALA A 196 -16.64 -30.07 -23.33
N VAL A 197 -17.76 -29.77 -23.99
CA VAL A 197 -17.84 -29.62 -25.43
C VAL A 197 -18.24 -28.20 -25.73
N ARG A 198 -17.29 -27.42 -26.27
CA ARG A 198 -17.49 -26.02 -26.66
C ARG A 198 -17.70 -25.97 -28.19
N SER A 199 -18.89 -25.59 -28.58
CA SER A 199 -19.21 -25.33 -30.00
C SER A 199 -20.04 -24.06 -30.12
N GLN A 200 -20.17 -23.56 -31.34
CA GLN A 200 -20.97 -22.36 -31.59
C GLN A 200 -22.44 -22.49 -31.15
N PHE A 201 -22.95 -23.72 -31.01
CA PHE A 201 -24.36 -24.00 -30.71
C PHE A 201 -24.58 -24.71 -29.37
N TYR A 202 -23.54 -25.33 -28.79
CA TYR A 202 -23.67 -26.15 -27.59
C TYR A 202 -22.50 -25.90 -26.63
N ASN A 203 -22.84 -25.57 -25.40
CA ASN A 203 -21.89 -25.48 -24.33
C ASN A 203 -22.35 -26.44 -23.24
N THR A 204 -21.73 -27.62 -23.16
CA THR A 204 -22.13 -28.71 -22.27
C THR A 204 -20.93 -29.33 -21.59
N GLY A 205 -21.18 -30.10 -20.53
CA GLY A 205 -20.14 -30.77 -19.75
C GLY A 205 -19.68 -29.94 -18.55
N ILE A 206 -18.77 -30.52 -17.77
CA ILE A 206 -18.22 -29.88 -16.59
C ILE A 206 -17.23 -28.80 -17.03
N GLN A 207 -17.42 -27.57 -16.62
CA GLN A 207 -16.59 -26.43 -17.00
C GLN A 207 -16.19 -25.62 -15.77
N VAL A 208 -14.98 -25.06 -15.81
CA VAL A 208 -14.47 -24.13 -14.80
C VAL A 208 -14.55 -22.71 -15.35
N HIS A 209 -15.10 -21.80 -14.59
CA HIS A 209 -15.27 -20.40 -14.96
C HIS A 209 -14.74 -19.49 -13.86
N LEU A 210 -14.16 -18.35 -14.26
CA LEU A 210 -13.82 -17.22 -13.40
C LEU A 210 -14.70 -16.02 -13.77
N ASN A 211 -15.47 -15.53 -12.82
CA ASN A 211 -16.08 -14.22 -12.95
C ASN A 211 -15.01 -13.16 -12.65
N LYS A 212 -14.60 -12.39 -13.65
CA LYS A 212 -13.51 -11.40 -13.54
C LYS A 212 -13.86 -10.21 -12.64
N MET A 213 -15.14 -9.94 -12.40
CA MET A 213 -15.57 -8.81 -11.55
C MET A 213 -15.63 -9.20 -10.08
N SER A 214 -16.24 -10.34 -9.76
CA SER A 214 -16.30 -10.86 -8.38
C SER A 214 -15.08 -11.68 -7.98
N MET A 215 -14.21 -12.02 -8.94
CA MET A 215 -13.11 -12.98 -8.80
C MET A 215 -13.56 -14.35 -8.26
N GLU A 216 -14.82 -14.70 -8.45
CA GLU A 216 -15.38 -15.97 -8.00
C GLU A 216 -15.25 -17.04 -9.08
N TRP A 217 -14.75 -18.18 -8.64
CA TRP A 217 -14.66 -19.38 -9.46
C TRP A 217 -15.90 -20.25 -9.24
N PHE A 218 -16.41 -20.84 -10.29
CA PHE A 218 -17.50 -21.81 -10.20
C PHE A 218 -17.32 -22.92 -11.23
N ILE A 219 -17.86 -24.10 -10.88
CA ILE A 219 -17.79 -25.29 -11.73
C ILE A 219 -19.20 -25.64 -12.17
N GLU A 220 -19.47 -25.52 -13.45
CA GLU A 220 -20.75 -25.89 -14.05
C GLU A 220 -20.89 -27.41 -14.20
N ASN A 221 -22.14 -27.88 -14.18
CA ASN A 221 -22.50 -29.26 -14.50
C ASN A 221 -21.81 -30.34 -13.64
N LYS A 222 -21.37 -30.03 -12.42
CA LYS A 222 -20.74 -30.97 -11.47
C LYS A 222 -21.53 -32.27 -11.31
N SER A 223 -22.86 -32.22 -11.41
CA SER A 223 -23.76 -33.36 -11.28
C SER A 223 -23.48 -34.50 -12.25
N MET A 224 -22.78 -34.25 -13.36
CA MET A 224 -22.48 -35.27 -14.38
C MET A 224 -21.47 -36.33 -13.90
N ASP A 225 -20.61 -36.00 -12.92
CA ASP A 225 -19.58 -36.92 -12.41
C ASP A 225 -19.36 -36.89 -10.89
N LYS A 226 -20.08 -36.07 -10.14
CA LYS A 226 -19.91 -35.92 -8.69
C LYS A 226 -20.09 -37.20 -7.87
N HIS A 227 -20.68 -38.26 -8.45
CA HIS A 227 -20.90 -39.55 -7.81
C HIS A 227 -19.87 -40.62 -8.17
N SER A 228 -18.85 -40.29 -8.96
CA SER A 228 -17.76 -41.19 -9.27
C SER A 228 -16.96 -41.59 -8.01
N VAL A 229 -16.28 -42.72 -8.05
CA VAL A 229 -15.45 -43.17 -6.92
C VAL A 229 -14.32 -42.18 -6.63
N ALA A 230 -13.73 -41.61 -7.68
CA ALA A 230 -12.70 -40.57 -7.53
C ALA A 230 -13.25 -39.35 -6.82
N ALA A 231 -14.46 -38.90 -7.20
CA ALA A 231 -15.09 -37.71 -6.63
C ALA A 231 -15.62 -37.89 -5.20
N THR A 232 -16.00 -39.12 -4.79
CA THR A 232 -16.64 -39.37 -3.49
C THR A 232 -15.78 -40.07 -2.46
N LYS A 233 -14.70 -40.77 -2.89
CA LYS A 233 -13.83 -41.54 -1.96
C LYS A 233 -12.37 -41.13 -2.03
N THR A 234 -11.80 -40.98 -3.25
CA THR A 234 -10.36 -40.71 -3.40
C THR A 234 -10.05 -39.26 -3.04
N TYR A 235 -10.71 -38.31 -3.69
CA TYR A 235 -10.49 -36.88 -3.52
C TYR A 235 -11.67 -36.12 -2.90
N GLY A 236 -12.75 -36.84 -2.55
CA GLY A 236 -13.90 -36.36 -1.81
C GLY A 236 -14.22 -37.21 -0.61
N THR A 237 -15.31 -36.87 0.06
CA THR A 237 -15.91 -37.61 1.17
C THR A 237 -17.36 -38.00 0.85
N SER A 238 -17.97 -38.77 1.72
CA SER A 238 -19.42 -39.08 1.61
C SER A 238 -20.31 -37.85 1.73
N ARG A 239 -19.82 -36.78 2.35
CA ARG A 239 -20.54 -35.54 2.63
C ARG A 239 -20.24 -34.42 1.66
N MET A 240 -19.09 -34.43 1.02
CA MET A 240 -18.63 -33.40 0.11
C MET A 240 -17.82 -34.02 -1.02
N ASP A 241 -18.29 -33.87 -2.24
CA ASP A 241 -17.61 -34.38 -3.43
C ASP A 241 -16.38 -33.54 -3.81
N ALA A 242 -15.47 -34.13 -4.60
CA ALA A 242 -14.21 -33.50 -4.98
C ALA A 242 -14.40 -32.21 -5.81
N TYR A 243 -15.43 -32.11 -6.66
CA TYR A 243 -15.71 -30.89 -7.42
C TYR A 243 -16.08 -29.73 -6.49
N SER A 244 -16.88 -30.02 -5.45
CA SER A 244 -17.22 -29.01 -4.43
C SER A 244 -16.04 -28.61 -3.57
N ILE A 245 -15.17 -29.57 -3.18
CA ILE A 245 -13.91 -29.26 -2.48
C ILE A 245 -12.98 -28.42 -3.36
N PHE A 246 -12.90 -28.75 -4.65
CA PHE A 246 -12.05 -28.01 -5.59
C PHE A 246 -12.57 -26.59 -5.83
N GLU A 247 -13.88 -26.41 -5.98
CA GLU A 247 -14.51 -25.09 -6.13
C GLU A 247 -14.31 -24.21 -4.88
N ASP A 248 -14.46 -24.77 -3.68
CA ASP A 248 -14.11 -24.05 -2.45
C ASP A 248 -12.63 -23.68 -2.41
N THR A 249 -11.75 -24.55 -2.90
CA THR A 249 -10.31 -24.30 -2.95
C THR A 249 -9.95 -23.19 -3.95
N LEU A 250 -10.56 -23.21 -5.14
CA LEU A 250 -10.45 -22.14 -6.14
C LEU A 250 -10.87 -20.78 -5.55
N ASN A 251 -11.85 -20.79 -4.67
CA ASN A 251 -12.36 -19.61 -3.99
C ASN A 251 -11.62 -19.28 -2.67
N LEU A 252 -10.46 -19.86 -2.42
CA LEU A 252 -9.64 -19.66 -1.22
C LEU A 252 -10.38 -19.97 0.09
N LYS A 253 -11.47 -20.74 0.00
CA LYS A 253 -12.29 -21.15 1.16
C LYS A 253 -11.66 -22.38 1.81
N THR A 254 -11.62 -22.41 3.15
CA THR A 254 -11.30 -23.63 3.88
C THR A 254 -12.57 -24.46 4.02
N VAL A 255 -12.54 -25.69 3.55
CA VAL A 255 -13.68 -26.61 3.58
C VAL A 255 -14.19 -26.82 5.00
N THR A 256 -15.52 -26.75 5.15
CA THR A 256 -16.19 -26.96 6.44
C THR A 256 -17.49 -27.72 6.23
N VAL A 257 -17.61 -28.89 6.84
CA VAL A 257 -18.84 -29.72 6.81
C VAL A 257 -19.69 -29.40 8.03
N ARG A 258 -20.96 -29.12 7.79
CA ARG A 258 -21.91 -28.76 8.84
C ARG A 258 -23.08 -29.74 8.89
N ASP A 259 -23.51 -30.05 10.10
CA ASP A 259 -24.74 -30.81 10.36
C ASP A 259 -25.91 -29.85 10.62
N ARG A 260 -27.05 -30.19 10.09
CA ARG A 260 -28.29 -29.49 10.38
C ARG A 260 -28.89 -30.11 11.63
N ILE A 261 -29.01 -29.32 12.69
CA ILE A 261 -29.63 -29.72 13.96
C ILE A 261 -31.01 -29.08 14.03
N ASP A 262 -32.00 -29.90 14.33
CA ASP A 262 -33.39 -29.44 14.50
C ASP A 262 -33.57 -28.98 15.95
N ASP A 263 -33.94 -27.70 16.14
CA ASP A 263 -34.15 -27.09 17.46
C ASP A 263 -35.60 -27.25 17.95
N GLY A 264 -36.46 -27.95 17.19
CA GLY A 264 -37.89 -28.01 17.42
C GLY A 264 -38.64 -26.81 16.81
N ASP A 265 -39.98 -26.92 16.74
CA ASP A 265 -40.87 -25.89 16.15
C ASP A 265 -40.52 -25.45 14.71
N GLY A 266 -39.88 -26.33 13.94
CA GLY A 266 -39.46 -26.04 12.56
C GLY A 266 -38.23 -25.10 12.44
N LYS A 267 -37.58 -24.79 13.54
CA LYS A 267 -36.32 -24.07 13.57
C LYS A 267 -35.15 -25.04 13.50
N TYR A 268 -34.09 -24.64 12.88
CA TYR A 268 -32.84 -25.40 12.79
C TYR A 268 -31.65 -24.49 12.78
N HIS A 269 -30.52 -24.98 13.31
CA HIS A 269 -29.24 -24.35 13.19
C HIS A 269 -28.21 -25.30 12.56
N TYR A 270 -27.09 -24.76 12.13
CA TYR A 270 -25.99 -25.54 11.54
C TYR A 270 -24.81 -25.59 12.50
N GLU A 271 -24.38 -26.80 12.86
CA GLU A 271 -23.19 -27.03 13.68
C GLU A 271 -22.07 -27.66 12.86
N VAL A 272 -20.82 -27.28 13.15
CA VAL A 272 -19.64 -27.81 12.43
C VAL A 272 -19.38 -29.25 12.89
N ASN A 273 -19.45 -30.19 11.94
CA ASN A 273 -19.00 -31.56 12.17
C ASN A 273 -17.49 -31.62 12.08
N LYS A 274 -16.82 -31.77 13.25
CA LYS A 274 -15.35 -31.72 13.35
C LYS A 274 -14.67 -32.84 12.56
N ASN A 275 -15.18 -34.07 12.66
CA ASN A 275 -14.59 -35.26 12.02
C ASN A 275 -14.71 -35.18 10.49
N GLU A 276 -15.90 -34.91 9.98
CA GLU A 276 -16.15 -34.80 8.53
C GLU A 276 -15.38 -33.59 7.94
N THR A 277 -15.26 -32.50 8.69
CA THR A 277 -14.46 -31.35 8.30
C THR A 277 -12.98 -31.67 8.20
N MET A 278 -12.42 -32.44 9.15
CA MET A 278 -11.03 -32.87 9.08
C MET A 278 -10.77 -33.76 7.85
N LEU A 279 -11.64 -34.73 7.59
CA LEU A 279 -11.54 -35.58 6.40
C LEU A 279 -11.60 -34.78 5.10
N ALA A 280 -12.55 -33.86 5.01
CA ALA A 280 -12.67 -33.00 3.82
C ALA A 280 -11.44 -32.11 3.60
N ARG A 281 -10.86 -31.58 4.68
CA ARG A 281 -9.62 -30.78 4.62
C ARG A 281 -8.39 -31.59 4.20
N GLU A 282 -8.31 -32.85 4.64
CA GLU A 282 -7.28 -33.76 4.17
C GLU A 282 -7.37 -33.94 2.65
N LYS A 283 -8.58 -34.15 2.13
CA LYS A 283 -8.81 -34.24 0.67
C LYS A 283 -8.49 -32.92 -0.04
N GLN A 284 -8.85 -31.78 0.54
CA GLN A 284 -8.48 -30.47 0.05
C GLN A 284 -6.96 -30.31 -0.07
N ASN A 285 -6.20 -30.72 0.93
CA ASN A 285 -4.73 -30.65 0.89
C ASN A 285 -4.15 -31.60 -0.16
N MET A 286 -4.68 -32.83 -0.26
CA MET A 286 -4.28 -33.75 -1.34
C MET A 286 -4.48 -33.14 -2.74
N ILE A 287 -5.58 -32.47 -2.97
CA ILE A 287 -5.86 -31.79 -4.26
C ILE A 287 -4.86 -30.66 -4.49
N LYS A 288 -4.54 -29.87 -3.47
CA LYS A 288 -3.54 -28.79 -3.56
C LYS A 288 -2.15 -29.30 -3.92
N GLU A 289 -1.68 -30.36 -3.26
CA GLU A 289 -0.38 -30.97 -3.56
C GLU A 289 -0.33 -31.53 -4.99
N LYS A 290 -1.40 -32.25 -5.41
CA LYS A 290 -1.49 -32.76 -6.77
C LYS A 290 -1.49 -31.67 -7.83
N PHE A 291 -2.08 -30.51 -7.56
CA PHE A 291 -2.07 -29.37 -8.46
C PHE A 291 -0.66 -28.78 -8.64
N LYS A 292 0.10 -28.64 -7.56
CA LYS A 292 1.49 -28.17 -7.62
C LYS A 292 2.36 -29.07 -8.47
N GLU A 293 2.23 -30.39 -8.30
CA GLU A 293 2.95 -31.38 -9.12
C GLU A 293 2.52 -31.31 -10.60
N TRP A 294 1.22 -31.16 -10.85
CA TRP A 294 0.63 -31.19 -12.18
C TRP A 294 0.95 -29.94 -13.00
N LEU A 295 0.88 -28.75 -12.41
CA LEU A 295 0.96 -27.47 -13.14
C LEU A 295 2.24 -27.37 -13.97
N PHE A 296 3.37 -27.74 -13.39
CA PHE A 296 4.69 -27.65 -14.04
C PHE A 296 5.21 -28.98 -14.61
N SER A 297 4.38 -30.02 -14.65
CA SER A 297 4.80 -31.34 -15.20
C SER A 297 4.97 -31.33 -16.71
N GLU A 298 4.12 -30.63 -17.45
CA GLU A 298 4.15 -30.53 -18.90
C GLU A 298 5.03 -29.35 -19.35
N PRO A 299 5.99 -29.56 -20.29
CA PRO A 299 6.97 -28.54 -20.67
C PRO A 299 6.34 -27.26 -21.22
N GLU A 300 5.33 -27.35 -22.12
CA GLU A 300 4.68 -26.18 -22.73
C GLU A 300 3.94 -25.35 -21.70
N ARG A 301 3.17 -25.99 -20.82
CA ARG A 301 2.44 -25.33 -19.74
C ARG A 301 3.40 -24.72 -18.72
N ARG A 302 4.50 -25.41 -18.37
CA ARG A 302 5.56 -24.90 -17.51
C ARG A 302 6.16 -23.63 -18.09
N GLN A 303 6.59 -23.66 -19.35
CA GLN A 303 7.17 -22.49 -20.01
C GLN A 303 6.20 -21.31 -20.00
N LYS A 304 4.95 -21.53 -20.42
CA LYS A 304 3.90 -20.50 -20.44
C LYS A 304 3.76 -19.77 -19.11
N TYR A 305 3.67 -20.53 -18.01
CA TYR A 305 3.39 -19.92 -16.70
C TYR A 305 4.63 -19.39 -15.99
N VAL A 306 5.80 -19.97 -16.21
CA VAL A 306 7.08 -19.42 -15.72
C VAL A 306 7.39 -18.10 -16.42
N GLU A 307 7.19 -18.03 -17.74
CA GLU A 307 7.36 -16.81 -18.52
C GLU A 307 6.39 -15.72 -18.06
N TYR A 308 5.10 -16.02 -17.96
CA TYR A 308 4.10 -15.10 -17.45
C TYR A 308 4.46 -14.56 -16.05
N TYR A 309 4.89 -15.43 -15.14
CA TYR A 309 5.25 -15.05 -13.78
C TYR A 309 6.43 -14.09 -13.74
N ASN A 310 7.49 -14.40 -14.51
CA ASN A 310 8.66 -13.54 -14.59
C ASN A 310 8.37 -12.19 -15.27
N GLU A 311 7.54 -12.19 -16.30
CA GLU A 311 7.17 -10.94 -17.00
C GLU A 311 6.23 -10.04 -16.19
N THR A 312 5.39 -10.63 -15.30
CA THR A 312 4.38 -9.89 -14.55
C THR A 312 4.85 -9.54 -13.14
N PHE A 313 5.47 -10.47 -12.41
CA PHE A 313 5.78 -10.30 -10.98
C PHE A 313 7.28 -10.19 -10.68
N ASN A 314 8.15 -10.56 -11.63
CA ASN A 314 9.60 -10.48 -11.51
C ASN A 314 10.22 -9.60 -12.61
N ASN A 315 9.65 -8.44 -12.81
CA ASN A 315 10.03 -7.51 -13.87
C ASN A 315 10.58 -6.17 -13.34
N ILE A 316 10.52 -5.97 -12.00
CA ILE A 316 10.88 -4.72 -11.36
C ILE A 316 12.31 -4.75 -10.85
N ARG A 317 13.10 -3.75 -11.24
CA ARG A 317 14.33 -3.36 -10.56
C ARG A 317 14.05 -2.10 -9.73
N LEU A 318 14.33 -2.17 -8.42
CA LEU A 318 14.14 -1.02 -7.54
C LEU A 318 15.11 0.12 -7.89
N ARG A 319 14.58 1.35 -7.94
CA ARG A 319 15.39 2.56 -8.10
C ARG A 319 16.11 2.86 -6.78
N GLU A 320 17.38 3.19 -6.87
CA GLU A 320 18.16 3.73 -5.77
C GLU A 320 18.05 5.27 -5.78
N TYR A 321 17.88 5.86 -4.62
CA TYR A 321 17.74 7.31 -4.49
C TYR A 321 18.88 7.86 -3.67
N ASP A 322 19.77 8.65 -4.30
CA ASP A 322 20.82 9.38 -3.64
C ASP A 322 20.47 10.87 -3.53
N GLY A 323 20.26 11.33 -2.30
CA GLY A 323 19.98 12.73 -2.00
C GLY A 323 21.21 13.56 -1.63
N SER A 324 22.42 13.05 -1.84
CA SER A 324 23.66 13.73 -1.47
C SER A 324 23.84 15.06 -2.22
N HIS A 325 23.32 15.16 -3.45
CA HIS A 325 23.35 16.34 -4.30
C HIS A 325 22.39 17.45 -3.87
N LEU A 326 21.40 17.17 -3.00
CA LEU A 326 20.38 18.13 -2.58
C LEU A 326 20.95 19.19 -1.63
N GLN A 327 20.67 20.47 -1.91
CA GLN A 327 21.25 21.61 -1.19
C GLN A 327 20.33 22.24 -0.15
N PHE A 328 19.00 22.08 -0.29
CA PHE A 328 17.97 22.62 0.61
C PHE A 328 18.06 24.15 0.84
N PRO A 329 17.90 24.99 -0.20
CA PRO A 329 17.86 26.45 -0.05
C PRO A 329 16.72 26.86 0.91
N GLY A 330 16.97 27.91 1.71
CA GLY A 330 16.00 28.39 2.71
C GLY A 330 15.99 27.62 4.03
N MET A 331 16.63 26.46 4.10
CA MET A 331 16.73 25.67 5.35
C MET A 331 17.70 26.36 6.35
N ASN A 332 17.46 26.14 7.63
CA ASN A 332 18.33 26.61 8.72
C ASN A 332 19.72 25.95 8.63
N PRO A 333 20.80 26.70 8.44
CA PRO A 333 22.14 26.13 8.29
C PRO A 333 22.69 25.45 9.57
N ALA A 334 22.07 25.69 10.73
CA ALA A 334 22.43 25.02 11.98
C ALA A 334 21.87 23.59 12.08
N ILE A 335 21.05 23.16 11.10
CA ILE A 335 20.44 21.83 11.05
C ILE A 335 20.97 21.14 9.80
N GLU A 336 21.50 19.93 9.97
CA GLU A 336 21.91 19.07 8.86
C GLU A 336 21.04 17.81 8.81
N LEU A 337 20.50 17.50 7.63
CA LEU A 337 19.77 16.26 7.40
C LEU A 337 20.76 15.09 7.28
N LYS A 338 20.40 13.97 7.91
CA LYS A 338 21.17 12.73 7.83
C LYS A 338 21.10 12.14 6.40
N PRO A 339 22.05 11.29 5.98
CA PRO A 339 22.04 10.70 4.63
C PRO A 339 20.73 10.02 4.28
N HIS A 340 20.15 9.17 5.15
CA HIS A 340 18.88 8.52 4.88
C HIS A 340 17.71 9.51 4.73
N GLN A 341 17.76 10.65 5.43
CA GLN A 341 16.74 11.70 5.26
C GLN A 341 16.86 12.40 3.92
N LYS A 342 18.08 12.69 3.48
CA LYS A 342 18.34 13.24 2.14
C LYS A 342 17.86 12.29 1.05
N ASN A 343 18.13 10.98 1.20
CA ASN A 343 17.70 9.94 0.27
C ASN A 343 16.17 9.81 0.25
N ALA A 344 15.49 9.88 1.41
CA ALA A 344 14.04 9.91 1.50
C ALA A 344 13.43 11.12 0.78
N VAL A 345 14.04 12.30 0.93
CA VAL A 345 13.63 13.50 0.18
C VAL A 345 13.84 13.30 -1.32
N ALA A 346 14.99 12.80 -1.76
CA ALA A 346 15.26 12.51 -3.17
C ALA A 346 14.20 11.54 -3.73
N ARG A 347 13.83 10.51 -2.97
CA ARG A 347 12.76 9.58 -3.34
C ARG A 347 11.42 10.28 -3.56
N ILE A 348 11.03 11.18 -2.66
CA ILE A 348 9.77 11.94 -2.78
C ILE A 348 9.79 12.86 -4.00
N LEU A 349 10.94 13.45 -4.33
CA LEU A 349 11.08 14.37 -5.45
C LEU A 349 11.14 13.66 -6.81
N LEU A 350 11.92 12.58 -6.90
CA LEU A 350 12.25 11.89 -8.15
C LEU A 350 11.39 10.63 -8.39
N GLY A 351 10.78 10.09 -7.33
CA GLY A 351 9.87 8.95 -7.39
C GLY A 351 8.41 9.37 -7.62
N GLY A 352 7.51 8.45 -7.38
CA GLY A 352 6.06 8.68 -7.36
C GLY A 352 5.51 8.86 -5.95
N ASN A 353 4.29 8.35 -5.74
CA ASN A 353 3.72 8.25 -4.40
C ASN A 353 4.67 7.46 -3.49
N THR A 354 4.82 7.91 -2.25
CA THR A 354 5.85 7.37 -1.34
C THR A 354 5.29 7.05 0.03
N LEU A 355 5.65 5.88 0.57
CA LEU A 355 5.49 5.50 1.97
C LEU A 355 6.84 5.54 2.67
N LEU A 356 7.03 6.44 3.61
CA LEU A 356 8.17 6.45 4.53
C LEU A 356 7.89 5.48 5.68
N ALA A 357 8.25 4.22 5.50
CA ALA A 357 8.14 3.16 6.50
C ALA A 357 9.38 3.15 7.41
N HIS A 358 9.66 4.30 8.01
CA HIS A 358 10.83 4.53 8.84
C HIS A 358 10.50 4.30 10.31
N CYS A 359 11.41 3.68 11.05
CA CYS A 359 11.25 3.46 12.49
C CYS A 359 11.05 4.77 13.25
N VAL A 360 10.54 4.66 14.47
CA VAL A 360 10.38 5.81 15.36
C VAL A 360 11.76 6.41 15.66
N GLY A 361 11.89 7.74 15.60
CA GLY A 361 13.16 8.44 15.80
C GLY A 361 14.03 8.61 14.56
N ALA A 362 13.64 8.09 13.39
CA ALA A 362 14.36 8.30 12.13
C ALA A 362 14.34 9.77 11.63
N GLY A 363 13.32 10.55 12.04
CA GLY A 363 13.18 11.96 11.67
C GLY A 363 12.25 12.22 10.49
N LYS A 364 11.23 11.37 10.30
CA LYS A 364 10.21 11.46 9.24
C LYS A 364 9.61 12.86 9.05
N SER A 365 9.38 13.59 10.16
CA SER A 365 8.82 14.94 10.08
C SER A 365 9.74 15.90 9.31
N PHE A 366 11.06 15.80 9.51
CA PHE A 366 12.03 16.63 8.77
C PHE A 366 12.13 16.22 7.30
N GLU A 367 12.00 14.93 7.00
CA GLU A 367 11.95 14.42 5.62
C GLU A 367 10.75 15.01 4.87
N MET A 368 9.55 14.95 5.47
CA MET A 368 8.33 15.54 4.90
C MET A 368 8.43 17.07 4.74
N MET A 369 8.94 17.78 5.76
CA MET A 369 9.07 19.24 5.69
C MET A 369 10.07 19.66 4.61
N ALA A 370 11.21 18.99 4.52
CA ALA A 370 12.22 19.28 3.51
C ALA A 370 11.70 18.95 2.11
N ALA A 371 11.04 17.80 1.94
CA ALA A 371 10.42 17.42 0.67
C ALA A 371 9.32 18.41 0.25
N CYS A 372 8.49 18.89 1.17
CA CYS A 372 7.46 19.88 0.89
C CYS A 372 8.06 21.17 0.30
N MET A 373 9.11 21.70 0.90
CA MET A 373 9.78 22.91 0.43
C MET A 373 10.48 22.69 -0.91
N GLU A 374 11.14 21.55 -1.10
CA GLU A 374 11.82 21.22 -2.35
C GLU A 374 10.83 20.93 -3.49
N GLN A 375 9.72 20.25 -3.23
CA GLN A 375 8.65 20.06 -4.23
C GLN A 375 8.11 21.42 -4.73
N LYS A 376 7.88 22.37 -3.83
CA LYS A 376 7.45 23.72 -4.21
C LYS A 376 8.56 24.46 -4.99
N ARG A 377 9.81 24.36 -4.57
CA ARG A 377 10.93 24.99 -5.27
C ARG A 377 11.11 24.48 -6.70
N LEU A 378 10.94 23.16 -6.89
CA LEU A 378 11.04 22.50 -8.19
C LEU A 378 9.77 22.62 -9.05
N GLY A 379 8.67 23.17 -8.50
CA GLY A 379 7.39 23.23 -9.19
C GLY A 379 6.68 21.88 -9.34
N LEU A 380 7.09 20.89 -8.56
CA LEU A 380 6.49 19.55 -8.55
C LEU A 380 5.16 19.53 -7.78
N ALA A 381 5.01 20.42 -6.78
CA ALA A 381 3.77 20.67 -6.09
C ALA A 381 3.69 22.14 -5.68
N ASN A 382 2.51 22.75 -5.86
CA ASN A 382 2.29 24.15 -5.53
C ASN A 382 1.62 24.33 -4.18
N LYS A 383 0.77 23.38 -3.77
CA LYS A 383 -0.03 23.51 -2.56
C LYS A 383 -0.11 22.18 -1.82
N THR A 384 0.71 22.05 -0.78
CA THR A 384 0.81 20.82 0.03
C THR A 384 0.02 20.92 1.32
N ILE A 385 -0.79 19.91 1.65
CA ILE A 385 -1.38 19.71 2.97
C ILE A 385 -0.58 18.67 3.75
N MET A 386 -0.11 19.03 4.93
CA MET A 386 0.50 18.12 5.89
C MET A 386 -0.53 17.74 6.97
N VAL A 387 -0.87 16.46 7.02
CA VAL A 387 -1.88 15.90 7.92
C VAL A 387 -1.18 15.15 9.04
N VAL A 388 -1.36 15.61 10.29
CA VAL A 388 -0.64 15.09 11.45
C VAL A 388 -1.60 14.72 12.61
N PRO A 389 -1.19 13.93 13.58
CA PRO A 389 -1.97 13.72 14.79
C PRO A 389 -2.30 15.05 15.50
N LYS A 390 -3.53 15.17 16.00
CA LYS A 390 -4.03 16.42 16.60
C LYS A 390 -3.10 17.02 17.68
N PRO A 391 -2.52 16.24 18.61
CA PRO A 391 -1.60 16.80 19.63
C PRO A 391 -0.31 17.38 19.03
N LEU A 392 0.09 16.95 17.84
CA LEU A 392 1.36 17.31 17.21
C LEU A 392 1.29 18.55 16.32
N ILE A 393 0.12 19.14 16.05
CA ILE A 393 -0.03 20.31 15.17
C ILE A 393 0.91 21.45 15.56
N GLY A 394 0.90 21.84 16.84
CA GLY A 394 1.73 22.94 17.34
C GLY A 394 3.23 22.62 17.28
N GLN A 395 3.61 21.40 17.61
CA GLN A 395 4.99 20.93 17.52
C GLN A 395 5.45 20.93 16.06
N THR A 396 4.67 20.34 15.16
CA THR A 396 4.98 20.29 13.72
C THR A 396 5.17 21.69 13.14
N ALA A 397 4.29 22.64 13.49
CA ALA A 397 4.42 24.02 13.05
C ALA A 397 5.71 24.69 13.57
N SER A 398 6.05 24.48 14.84
CA SER A 398 7.28 25.00 15.45
C SER A 398 8.54 24.39 14.81
N GLU A 399 8.53 23.08 14.59
CA GLU A 399 9.63 22.36 13.92
C GLU A 399 9.79 22.79 12.47
N PHE A 400 8.67 23.03 11.76
CA PHE A 400 8.70 23.53 10.38
C PHE A 400 9.40 24.89 10.30
N LEU A 401 8.99 25.85 11.17
CA LEU A 401 9.61 27.18 11.22
C LEU A 401 11.03 27.15 11.80
N ARG A 402 11.39 26.16 12.61
CA ARG A 402 12.78 25.93 13.02
C ARG A 402 13.64 25.45 11.87
N LEU A 403 13.09 24.54 11.03
CA LEU A 403 13.82 23.99 9.87
C LEU A 403 13.86 24.99 8.72
N TYR A 404 12.74 25.68 8.43
CA TYR A 404 12.61 26.72 7.41
C TYR A 404 12.07 28.02 8.00
N PRO A 405 12.92 28.90 8.52
CA PRO A 405 12.49 30.11 9.26
C PRO A 405 11.67 31.11 8.47
N SER A 406 11.77 31.09 7.13
CA SER A 406 11.04 31.98 6.23
C SER A 406 9.79 31.36 5.61
N ALA A 407 9.44 30.13 5.96
CA ALA A 407 8.31 29.43 5.35
C ALA A 407 6.97 30.12 5.72
N ASN A 408 6.11 30.25 4.72
CA ASN A 408 4.74 30.75 4.87
C ASN A 408 3.79 29.59 5.09
N ILE A 409 3.55 29.22 6.35
CA ILE A 409 2.70 28.09 6.70
C ILE A 409 1.33 28.52 7.22
N LEU A 410 0.28 27.77 6.85
CA LEU A 410 -1.06 27.93 7.43
C LEU A 410 -1.34 26.79 8.41
N VAL A 411 -1.54 27.11 9.67
CA VAL A 411 -1.80 26.13 10.73
C VAL A 411 -3.26 26.15 11.12
N ALA A 412 -3.94 25.01 11.01
CA ALA A 412 -5.34 24.88 11.36
C ALA A 412 -5.55 24.79 12.87
N THR A 413 -6.42 25.60 13.41
CA THR A 413 -6.86 25.55 14.81
C THR A 413 -8.20 24.81 14.95
N GLU A 414 -8.60 24.47 16.17
CA GLU A 414 -9.92 23.85 16.40
C GLU A 414 -11.06 24.78 16.01
N ARG A 415 -10.89 26.08 16.28
CA ARG A 415 -11.89 27.12 15.99
C ARG A 415 -12.13 27.29 14.48
N ASP A 416 -11.12 27.04 13.65
CA ASP A 416 -11.23 27.17 12.19
C ASP A 416 -12.18 26.11 11.60
N PHE A 417 -12.38 24.99 12.28
CA PHE A 417 -13.28 23.90 11.85
C PHE A 417 -14.65 23.87 12.55
N GLU A 418 -14.99 24.93 13.32
CA GLU A 418 -16.37 25.18 13.76
C GLU A 418 -17.25 25.51 12.54
N LYS A 419 -18.54 25.13 12.59
CA LYS A 419 -19.47 25.27 11.44
C LYS A 419 -19.48 26.69 10.87
N SER A 420 -19.38 27.72 11.69
CA SER A 420 -19.40 29.14 11.28
C SER A 420 -18.12 29.63 10.60
N ARG A 421 -16.97 29.01 10.88
CA ARG A 421 -15.64 29.46 10.42
C ARG A 421 -15.02 28.58 9.37
N ARG A 422 -15.46 27.33 9.28
CA ARG A 422 -14.90 26.33 8.36
C ARG A 422 -14.89 26.82 6.90
N LYS A 423 -15.97 27.43 6.42
CA LYS A 423 -16.04 27.97 5.05
C LYS A 423 -14.97 29.03 4.82
N GLN A 424 -14.75 29.92 5.78
CA GLN A 424 -13.74 30.98 5.70
C GLN A 424 -12.31 30.38 5.68
N PHE A 425 -12.03 29.37 6.53
CA PHE A 425 -10.73 28.73 6.58
C PHE A 425 -10.43 27.97 5.27
N VAL A 426 -11.40 27.21 4.76
CA VAL A 426 -11.27 26.47 3.50
C VAL A 426 -11.10 27.45 2.31
N SER A 427 -11.79 28.59 2.31
CA SER A 427 -11.57 29.65 1.31
C SER A 427 -10.15 30.25 1.38
N ARG A 428 -9.57 30.39 2.58
CA ARG A 428 -8.17 30.82 2.73
C ARG A 428 -7.19 29.82 2.13
N ILE A 429 -7.46 28.51 2.28
CA ILE A 429 -6.66 27.46 1.62
C ILE A 429 -6.75 27.62 0.09
N ALA A 430 -7.96 27.76 -0.45
CA ALA A 430 -8.18 27.86 -1.89
C ALA A 430 -7.47 29.08 -2.52
N THR A 431 -7.53 30.24 -1.87
CA THR A 431 -7.05 31.52 -2.42
C THR A 431 -5.65 31.93 -1.98
N GLY A 432 -5.12 31.31 -0.90
CA GLY A 432 -3.82 31.68 -0.35
C GLY A 432 -2.66 30.93 -1.01
N ASP A 433 -1.51 31.59 -1.06
CA ASP A 433 -0.23 30.98 -1.46
C ASP A 433 0.58 30.65 -0.20
N TYR A 434 0.45 29.41 0.25
CA TYR A 434 1.16 28.88 1.39
C TYR A 434 2.19 27.84 0.94
N ASP A 435 3.31 27.76 1.65
CA ASP A 435 4.29 26.70 1.41
C ASP A 435 3.78 25.35 1.94
N CYS A 436 3.09 25.38 3.07
CA CYS A 436 2.46 24.20 3.65
C CYS A 436 1.22 24.57 4.47
N ILE A 437 0.20 23.70 4.44
CA ILE A 437 -0.99 23.80 5.25
C ILE A 437 -0.97 22.64 6.24
N ILE A 438 -0.92 22.93 7.56
CA ILE A 438 -0.81 21.90 8.61
C ILE A 438 -2.15 21.74 9.30
N MET A 439 -2.68 20.51 9.32
CA MET A 439 -3.94 20.19 9.98
C MET A 439 -3.97 18.77 10.57
N SER A 440 -4.94 18.50 11.44
CA SER A 440 -5.13 17.16 12.01
C SER A 440 -5.88 16.23 11.06
N HIS A 441 -5.74 14.89 11.30
CA HIS A 441 -6.53 13.86 10.63
C HIS A 441 -8.03 14.17 10.65
N SER A 442 -8.57 14.52 11.83
CA SER A 442 -10.00 14.81 12.01
C SER A 442 -10.47 16.12 11.37
N GLN A 443 -9.57 17.07 11.11
CA GLN A 443 -9.87 18.29 10.36
C GLN A 443 -9.85 18.00 8.86
N PHE A 444 -8.89 17.21 8.39
CA PHE A 444 -8.79 16.78 7.00
C PHE A 444 -10.01 15.99 6.54
N GLU A 445 -10.57 15.12 7.38
CA GLU A 445 -11.82 14.40 7.14
C GLU A 445 -13.04 15.32 6.94
N LYS A 446 -13.00 16.56 7.49
CA LYS A 446 -14.10 17.51 7.36
C LYS A 446 -14.07 18.32 6.06
N ILE A 447 -13.04 18.20 5.26
CA ILE A 447 -12.95 18.77 3.92
C ILE A 447 -13.61 17.76 2.96
N PRO A 448 -14.78 18.06 2.40
CA PRO A 448 -15.49 17.07 1.59
C PRO A 448 -14.84 16.89 0.23
N ILE A 449 -14.95 15.70 -0.32
CA ILE A 449 -14.79 15.41 -1.75
C ILE A 449 -16.08 15.82 -2.48
N SER A 450 -16.00 16.18 -3.77
CA SER A 450 -17.15 16.53 -4.57
C SER A 450 -18.21 15.42 -4.58
N ALA A 451 -19.48 15.83 -4.63
CA ALA A 451 -20.59 14.88 -4.70
C ALA A 451 -20.54 14.07 -5.98
N GLU A 452 -20.16 14.70 -7.10
CA GLU A 452 -20.02 14.07 -8.41
C GLU A 452 -18.99 12.94 -8.40
N ARG A 453 -17.85 13.10 -7.71
CA ARG A 453 -16.83 12.07 -7.60
C ARG A 453 -17.31 10.90 -6.74
N LYS A 454 -17.97 11.17 -5.62
CA LYS A 454 -18.56 10.11 -4.78
C LYS A 454 -19.66 9.36 -5.52
N GLU A 455 -20.50 10.08 -6.25
CA GLU A 455 -21.57 9.49 -7.05
C GLU A 455 -21.01 8.59 -8.15
N ARG A 456 -19.97 9.06 -8.89
CA ARG A 456 -19.31 8.29 -9.92
C ARG A 456 -18.74 6.99 -9.35
N MET A 457 -17.99 7.06 -8.25
CA MET A 457 -17.42 5.88 -7.60
C MET A 457 -18.50 4.89 -7.14
N LEU A 458 -19.59 5.39 -6.54
CA LEU A 458 -20.68 4.52 -6.09
C LEU A 458 -21.41 3.88 -7.26
N ASN A 459 -21.62 4.61 -8.36
CA ASN A 459 -22.23 4.07 -9.57
C ASN A 459 -21.32 3.01 -10.21
N GLU A 460 -20.02 3.25 -10.34
CA GLU A 460 -19.05 2.26 -10.84
C GLU A 460 -19.12 0.96 -10.02
N GLN A 461 -19.13 1.06 -8.70
CA GLN A 461 -19.25 -0.12 -7.82
C GLN A 461 -20.62 -0.81 -7.93
N ILE A 462 -21.70 -0.06 -8.10
CA ILE A 462 -23.06 -0.61 -8.30
C ILE A 462 -23.13 -1.33 -9.65
N ASP A 463 -22.55 -0.77 -10.70
CA ASP A 463 -22.55 -1.35 -12.04
C ASP A 463 -21.70 -2.64 -12.07
N GLU A 464 -20.51 -2.62 -11.46
CA GLU A 464 -19.67 -3.81 -11.31
C GLU A 464 -20.41 -4.94 -10.58
N ILE A 465 -21.00 -4.65 -9.43
CA ILE A 465 -21.75 -5.65 -8.65
C ILE A 465 -23.00 -6.12 -9.42
N SER A 466 -23.66 -5.22 -10.14
CA SER A 466 -24.85 -5.59 -10.94
C SER A 466 -24.50 -6.55 -12.05
N TYR A 467 -23.42 -6.27 -12.79
CA TYR A 467 -22.91 -7.15 -13.84
C TYR A 467 -22.52 -8.52 -13.27
N ALA A 468 -21.82 -8.55 -12.14
CA ALA A 468 -21.44 -9.78 -11.47
C ALA A 468 -22.66 -10.61 -11.01
N ILE A 469 -23.71 -9.97 -10.50
CA ILE A 469 -24.96 -10.62 -10.12
C ILE A 469 -25.65 -11.24 -11.34
N ASP A 470 -25.75 -10.52 -12.46
CA ASP A 470 -26.42 -10.97 -13.67
C ASP A 470 -25.67 -12.15 -14.28
N GLU A 471 -24.35 -12.10 -14.40
CA GLU A 471 -23.54 -13.22 -14.87
C GLU A 471 -23.70 -14.47 -13.99
N MET A 472 -23.71 -14.30 -12.66
CA MET A 472 -23.89 -15.42 -11.74
C MET A 472 -25.31 -16.02 -11.79
N LYS A 473 -26.34 -15.20 -12.00
CA LYS A 473 -27.72 -15.69 -12.16
C LYS A 473 -27.90 -16.46 -13.46
N GLU A 474 -27.34 -15.99 -14.55
CA GLU A 474 -27.37 -16.68 -15.85
C GLU A 474 -26.71 -18.07 -15.80
N ARG A 475 -25.66 -18.21 -14.97
CA ARG A 475 -24.83 -19.42 -14.88
C ARG A 475 -25.15 -20.31 -13.67
N ASN A 476 -26.29 -20.12 -13.00
CA ASN A 476 -26.70 -20.88 -11.80
C ASN A 476 -25.66 -20.88 -10.66
N GLY A 477 -24.97 -19.76 -10.45
CA GLY A 477 -24.02 -19.57 -9.34
C GLY A 477 -24.65 -19.74 -7.95
N GLU A 478 -23.82 -19.81 -6.92
CA GLU A 478 -24.29 -20.03 -5.54
C GLU A 478 -25.28 -18.95 -5.09
N ARG A 479 -26.50 -19.35 -4.76
CA ARG A 479 -27.58 -18.44 -4.29
C ARG A 479 -27.18 -17.59 -3.08
N TRP A 480 -26.22 -18.05 -2.29
CA TRP A 480 -25.77 -17.34 -1.11
C TRP A 480 -24.85 -16.15 -1.47
N THR A 481 -23.93 -16.34 -2.41
CA THR A 481 -23.05 -15.27 -2.91
C THR A 481 -23.86 -14.19 -3.62
N VAL A 482 -24.84 -14.60 -4.44
CA VAL A 482 -25.77 -13.65 -5.09
C VAL A 482 -26.51 -12.80 -4.04
N LYS A 483 -27.01 -13.40 -2.96
CA LYS A 483 -27.67 -12.66 -1.87
C LYS A 483 -26.74 -11.68 -1.15
N GLN A 484 -25.47 -12.04 -0.97
CA GLN A 484 -24.47 -11.11 -0.40
C GLN A 484 -24.23 -9.92 -1.30
N MET A 485 -24.02 -10.16 -2.60
CA MET A 485 -23.85 -9.10 -3.61
C MET A 485 -25.10 -8.20 -3.67
N GLU A 486 -26.31 -8.78 -3.67
CA GLU A 486 -27.57 -8.00 -3.63
C GLU A 486 -27.67 -7.15 -2.36
N SER A 487 -27.26 -7.68 -1.20
CA SER A 487 -27.23 -6.92 0.05
C SER A 487 -26.21 -5.78 0.01
N GLN A 488 -25.08 -6.00 -0.63
CA GLN A 488 -24.03 -5.00 -0.78
C GLN A 488 -24.43 -3.91 -1.77
N LYS A 489 -24.99 -4.29 -2.93
CA LYS A 489 -25.58 -3.37 -3.90
C LYS A 489 -26.61 -2.46 -3.23
N LYS A 490 -27.52 -3.03 -2.45
CA LYS A 490 -28.53 -2.25 -1.72
C LYS A 490 -27.91 -1.24 -0.76
N LYS A 491 -26.83 -1.59 -0.05
CA LYS A 491 -26.11 -0.65 0.82
C LYS A 491 -25.48 0.50 0.03
N LEU A 492 -24.90 0.22 -1.13
CA LEU A 492 -24.31 1.25 -2.00
C LEU A 492 -25.41 2.16 -2.57
N GLU A 493 -26.54 1.63 -3.00
CA GLU A 493 -27.72 2.39 -3.45
C GLU A 493 -28.30 3.28 -2.32
N GLU A 494 -28.34 2.78 -1.09
CA GLU A 494 -28.74 3.57 0.09
C GLU A 494 -27.73 4.71 0.35
N GLN A 495 -26.43 4.46 0.21
CA GLN A 495 -25.39 5.49 0.32
C GLN A 495 -25.53 6.54 -0.79
N LEU A 496 -25.75 6.12 -2.03
CA LEU A 496 -25.98 7.02 -3.17
C LEU A 496 -27.18 7.93 -2.94
N LYS A 497 -28.28 7.36 -2.46
CA LYS A 497 -29.48 8.11 -2.10
C LYS A 497 -29.24 9.11 -0.98
N SER A 498 -28.51 8.72 0.07
CA SER A 498 -28.15 9.61 1.17
C SER A 498 -27.27 10.77 0.70
N LEU A 499 -26.34 10.52 -0.24
CA LEU A 499 -25.48 11.53 -0.83
C LEU A 499 -26.30 12.61 -1.56
N SER A 500 -27.31 12.21 -2.34
CA SER A 500 -28.23 13.14 -3.02
C SER A 500 -29.00 14.02 -2.05
N ASP A 501 -29.32 13.54 -0.85
CA ASP A 501 -30.01 14.32 0.18
C ASP A 501 -29.06 15.22 0.98
N GLU A 502 -27.80 14.84 1.15
CA GLU A 502 -26.77 15.63 1.85
C GLU A 502 -26.20 16.75 0.97
N SER A 503 -26.01 16.52 -0.32
CA SER A 503 -25.46 17.52 -1.28
C SER A 503 -26.30 18.80 -1.36
N ARG A 504 -27.58 18.74 -0.96
CA ARG A 504 -28.48 19.91 -0.89
C ARG A 504 -28.26 20.78 0.35
N LYS A 505 -27.42 20.38 1.30
CA LYS A 505 -27.32 21.03 2.63
C LYS A 505 -26.00 21.72 2.93
N ASP A 506 -24.88 21.35 2.29
CA ASP A 506 -23.55 21.88 2.60
C ASP A 506 -22.92 22.58 1.37
N ASP A 507 -22.99 23.90 1.36
CA ASP A 507 -22.30 24.80 0.42
C ASP A 507 -20.82 24.98 0.89
N LEU A 508 -20.05 23.89 0.94
CA LEU A 508 -18.63 23.90 1.29
C LEU A 508 -17.78 23.74 0.02
N ILE A 509 -16.66 24.44 -0.01
CA ILE A 509 -15.60 24.21 -1.00
C ILE A 509 -15.10 22.79 -0.87
N THR A 510 -15.06 22.06 -1.97
CA THR A 510 -14.61 20.66 -2.02
C THR A 510 -13.09 20.55 -2.06
N PHE A 511 -12.55 19.36 -1.84
CA PHE A 511 -11.11 19.12 -1.86
C PHE A 511 -10.49 19.46 -3.22
N GLU A 512 -11.20 19.15 -4.30
CA GLU A 512 -10.79 19.44 -5.67
C GLU A 512 -10.70 20.96 -5.94
N GLU A 513 -11.61 21.76 -5.35
CA GLU A 513 -11.64 23.21 -5.51
C GLU A 513 -10.56 23.94 -4.68
N LEU A 514 -9.90 23.25 -3.75
CA LEU A 514 -8.80 23.82 -2.98
C LEU A 514 -7.55 24.09 -3.80
N GLY A 515 -7.39 23.41 -4.93
CA GLY A 515 -6.17 23.44 -5.73
C GLY A 515 -4.98 22.81 -5.02
N VAL A 516 -5.26 21.84 -4.14
CA VAL A 516 -4.23 21.03 -3.46
C VAL A 516 -3.76 19.97 -4.43
N ASP A 517 -2.46 19.90 -4.62
CA ASP A 517 -1.79 18.96 -5.54
C ASP A 517 -0.84 17.98 -4.81
N SER A 518 -0.65 18.16 -3.49
CA SER A 518 0.13 17.21 -2.68
C SER A 518 -0.42 17.07 -1.26
N ILE A 519 -0.37 15.85 -0.72
CA ILE A 519 -0.64 15.54 0.68
C ILE A 519 0.51 14.77 1.30
N MET A 520 0.85 15.12 2.53
CA MET A 520 1.83 14.43 3.36
C MET A 520 1.17 14.01 4.67
N VAL A 521 1.03 12.71 4.91
CA VAL A 521 0.23 12.17 6.02
C VAL A 521 1.13 11.48 7.01
N ASP A 522 1.31 12.08 8.17
CA ASP A 522 2.01 11.45 9.30
C ASP A 522 1.09 10.46 10.03
N GLU A 523 1.67 9.39 10.55
CA GLU A 523 0.95 8.27 11.18
C GLU A 523 -0.16 7.70 10.27
N ALA A 524 0.18 7.47 9.01
CA ALA A 524 -0.74 7.02 7.96
C ALA A 524 -1.42 5.68 8.28
N HIS A 525 -0.88 4.89 9.21
CA HIS A 525 -1.54 3.67 9.71
C HIS A 525 -2.93 3.93 10.32
N ASN A 526 -3.26 5.18 10.65
CA ASN A 526 -4.62 5.57 11.06
C ASN A 526 -5.68 5.33 9.97
N PHE A 527 -5.28 5.21 8.71
CA PHE A 527 -6.18 5.00 7.55
C PHE A 527 -6.17 3.56 7.03
N LYS A 528 -5.53 2.62 7.71
CA LYS A 528 -5.41 1.21 7.32
C LYS A 528 -6.73 0.42 7.28
N ASN A 529 -7.78 0.90 7.95
CA ASN A 529 -9.09 0.24 8.03
C ASN A 529 -9.97 0.61 6.83
N LEU A 530 -9.51 0.33 5.62
CA LEU A 530 -10.31 0.41 4.42
C LEU A 530 -11.19 -0.84 4.29
N ALA A 531 -12.41 -0.69 3.77
CA ALA A 531 -13.27 -1.83 3.49
C ALA A 531 -12.65 -2.67 2.37
N ILE A 532 -12.48 -3.95 2.63
CA ILE A 532 -11.97 -4.92 1.66
C ILE A 532 -13.14 -5.79 1.21
N PHE A 533 -13.41 -5.79 -0.10
CA PHE A 533 -14.30 -6.76 -0.69
C PHE A 533 -13.56 -8.07 -0.90
N SER A 534 -14.10 -9.17 -0.34
CA SER A 534 -13.52 -10.51 -0.48
C SER A 534 -14.59 -11.58 -0.38
N LYS A 535 -14.44 -12.63 -1.17
CA LYS A 535 -15.23 -13.87 -1.07
C LYS A 535 -14.83 -14.75 0.13
N MET A 536 -13.70 -14.44 0.78
CA MET A 536 -13.21 -15.14 1.97
C MET A 536 -14.01 -14.75 3.21
N ASN A 537 -15.05 -15.47 3.51
CA ASN A 537 -15.92 -15.21 4.66
C ASN A 537 -15.40 -15.89 5.94
N ASN A 538 -15.61 -15.24 7.07
CA ASN A 538 -15.19 -15.73 8.41
C ASN A 538 -13.69 -15.98 8.57
N VAL A 539 -12.85 -15.25 7.79
CA VAL A 539 -11.41 -15.27 7.91
C VAL A 539 -10.98 -14.06 8.74
N SER A 540 -10.32 -14.29 9.86
CA SER A 540 -9.78 -13.21 10.68
C SER A 540 -8.64 -12.50 9.95
N GLY A 541 -8.61 -11.17 10.06
CA GLY A 541 -7.62 -10.33 9.41
C GLY A 541 -8.14 -9.63 8.15
N ILE A 542 -9.30 -10.03 7.62
CA ILE A 542 -9.96 -9.38 6.48
C ILE A 542 -11.13 -8.55 7.02
N SER A 543 -11.09 -7.23 6.83
CA SER A 543 -12.15 -6.33 7.29
C SER A 543 -13.09 -6.00 6.14
N SER A 544 -14.34 -6.49 6.25
CA SER A 544 -15.43 -6.13 5.31
C SER A 544 -16.09 -4.80 5.64
N SER A 545 -15.81 -4.23 6.82
CA SER A 545 -16.32 -2.93 7.26
C SER A 545 -15.19 -1.93 7.35
N GLY A 546 -15.22 -0.90 6.50
CA GLY A 546 -14.22 0.16 6.49
C GLY A 546 -14.60 1.35 7.39
N ALA A 547 -13.61 2.10 7.80
CA ALA A 547 -13.81 3.40 8.43
C ALA A 547 -14.10 4.47 7.37
N LYS A 548 -15.08 5.35 7.63
CA LYS A 548 -15.42 6.46 6.72
C LYS A 548 -14.20 7.30 6.34
N LYS A 549 -13.30 7.56 7.30
CA LYS A 549 -12.05 8.30 7.08
C LYS A 549 -11.12 7.63 6.07
N SER A 550 -11.06 6.29 6.05
CA SER A 550 -10.22 5.55 5.11
C SER A 550 -10.78 5.62 3.69
N THR A 551 -12.10 5.52 3.53
CA THR A 551 -12.75 5.71 2.22
C THR A 551 -12.58 7.14 1.70
N ASP A 552 -12.73 8.15 2.58
CA ASP A 552 -12.50 9.55 2.23
C ASP A 552 -11.04 9.80 1.79
N MET A 553 -10.08 9.25 2.53
CA MET A 553 -8.66 9.29 2.16
C MET A 553 -8.42 8.64 0.79
N GLN A 554 -9.03 7.48 0.51
CA GLN A 554 -8.88 6.77 -0.76
C GLN A 554 -9.33 7.64 -1.94
N LEU A 555 -10.48 8.31 -1.82
CA LEU A 555 -10.99 9.18 -2.88
C LEU A 555 -10.07 10.39 -3.14
N LYS A 556 -9.50 10.98 -2.08
CA LYS A 556 -8.53 12.07 -2.18
C LYS A 556 -7.22 11.61 -2.81
N CYS A 557 -6.73 10.42 -2.43
CA CYS A 557 -5.55 9.82 -3.04
C CYS A 557 -5.75 9.52 -4.53
N GLN A 558 -6.91 8.96 -4.90
CA GLN A 558 -7.23 8.72 -6.31
C GLN A 558 -7.27 10.02 -7.11
N TYR A 559 -7.91 11.06 -6.58
CA TYR A 559 -7.92 12.38 -7.23
C TYR A 559 -6.52 12.93 -7.46
N LEU A 560 -5.66 12.89 -6.43
CA LEU A 560 -4.28 13.39 -6.56
C LEU A 560 -3.45 12.58 -7.55
N SER A 561 -3.60 11.25 -7.56
CA SER A 561 -2.92 10.40 -8.53
C SER A 561 -3.37 10.67 -9.97
N GLU A 562 -4.66 10.96 -10.18
CA GLU A 562 -5.20 11.29 -11.49
C GLU A 562 -4.66 12.64 -12.05
N ILE A 563 -4.53 13.67 -11.20
CA ILE A 563 -4.08 14.99 -11.64
C ILE A 563 -2.55 15.12 -11.74
N ASN A 564 -1.79 14.20 -11.12
CA ASN A 564 -0.34 14.28 -11.01
C ASN A 564 0.37 13.02 -11.54
N ASP A 565 -0.25 12.24 -12.42
CA ASP A 565 0.33 11.03 -13.02
C ASP A 565 0.99 10.09 -11.99
N GLY A 566 0.24 9.75 -10.94
CA GLY A 566 0.69 8.83 -9.88
C GLY A 566 1.63 9.46 -8.84
N ARG A 567 1.62 10.78 -8.70
CA ARG A 567 2.39 11.54 -7.70
C ARG A 567 1.48 12.29 -6.73
N GLY A 568 2.07 12.95 -5.74
CA GLY A 568 1.36 13.87 -4.82
C GLY A 568 0.94 13.26 -3.50
N ILE A 569 1.29 12.00 -3.21
CA ILE A 569 0.94 11.34 -1.95
C ILE A 569 2.21 10.88 -1.24
N VAL A 570 2.42 11.39 -0.03
CA VAL A 570 3.49 10.95 0.87
C VAL A 570 2.87 10.49 2.19
N PHE A 571 3.01 9.22 2.49
CA PHE A 571 2.61 8.63 3.76
C PHE A 571 3.83 8.37 4.63
N ALA A 572 3.71 8.59 5.94
CA ALA A 572 4.77 8.32 6.90
C ALA A 572 4.21 7.53 8.08
N THR A 573 4.88 6.45 8.46
CA THR A 573 4.52 5.66 9.65
C THR A 573 5.68 4.77 10.11
N GLY A 574 5.80 4.57 11.42
CA GLY A 574 6.72 3.59 11.99
C GLY A 574 6.18 2.15 11.98
N THR A 575 4.89 1.97 11.69
CA THR A 575 4.19 0.68 11.76
C THR A 575 3.28 0.49 10.54
N PRO A 576 3.85 0.30 9.34
CA PRO A 576 3.06 0.16 8.11
C PRO A 576 2.14 -1.06 8.14
N ILE A 577 2.59 -2.13 8.77
CA ILE A 577 1.83 -3.38 8.98
C ILE A 577 1.93 -3.72 10.46
N SER A 578 0.81 -3.75 11.17
CA SER A 578 0.79 -4.00 12.62
C SER A 578 -0.12 -5.15 13.04
N ASN A 579 -1.29 -5.33 12.43
CA ASN A 579 -2.28 -6.30 12.86
C ASN A 579 -2.55 -7.40 11.83
N THR A 580 -2.60 -7.05 10.55
CA THR A 580 -2.97 -7.99 9.49
C THR A 580 -2.19 -7.73 8.21
N MET A 581 -2.00 -8.79 7.42
CA MET A 581 -1.37 -8.69 6.10
C MET A 581 -2.17 -7.79 5.13
N CYS A 582 -3.48 -7.66 5.34
CA CYS A 582 -4.34 -6.80 4.54
C CYS A 582 -3.94 -5.33 4.61
N GLU A 583 -3.26 -4.90 5.66
CA GLU A 583 -2.77 -3.54 5.80
C GLU A 583 -1.75 -3.19 4.71
N MET A 584 -0.92 -4.15 4.29
CA MET A 584 0.00 -3.99 3.17
C MET A 584 -0.74 -3.74 1.86
N TYR A 585 -1.74 -4.56 1.57
CA TYR A 585 -2.61 -4.37 0.39
C TYR A 585 -3.31 -3.01 0.41
N VAL A 586 -3.81 -2.57 1.57
CA VAL A 586 -4.45 -1.25 1.70
C VAL A 586 -3.47 -0.11 1.41
N MET A 587 -2.22 -0.20 1.89
CA MET A 587 -1.19 0.81 1.55
C MET A 587 -0.88 0.82 0.05
N GLN A 588 -0.80 -0.35 -0.58
CA GLN A 588 -0.64 -0.45 -2.03
C GLN A 588 -1.83 0.17 -2.79
N LEU A 589 -3.06 -0.03 -2.33
CA LEU A 589 -4.25 0.61 -2.93
C LEU A 589 -4.20 2.14 -2.91
N TYR A 590 -3.65 2.72 -1.85
CA TYR A 590 -3.49 4.17 -1.77
C TYR A 590 -2.40 4.70 -2.71
N LEU A 591 -1.30 3.97 -2.87
CA LEU A 591 -0.06 4.51 -3.43
C LEU A 591 0.26 4.00 -4.84
N GLN A 592 -0.18 2.78 -5.20
CA GLN A 592 0.19 2.12 -6.45
C GLN A 592 -0.98 1.35 -7.11
N LYS A 593 -2.19 1.91 -7.04
CA LYS A 593 -3.40 1.29 -7.62
C LYS A 593 -3.22 0.89 -9.08
N ALA A 594 -2.67 1.77 -9.90
CA ALA A 594 -2.47 1.53 -11.34
C ALA A 594 -1.54 0.31 -11.59
N ALA A 595 -0.46 0.17 -10.83
CA ALA A 595 0.43 -0.98 -10.94
C ALA A 595 -0.27 -2.30 -10.56
N LEU A 596 -1.12 -2.29 -9.52
CA LEU A 596 -1.92 -3.46 -9.15
C LEU A 596 -2.94 -3.83 -10.24
N GLU A 597 -3.53 -2.84 -10.92
CA GLU A 597 -4.45 -3.03 -12.05
C GLU A 597 -3.72 -3.65 -13.24
N GLU A 598 -2.55 -3.12 -13.60
CA GLU A 598 -1.70 -3.63 -14.68
C GLU A 598 -1.29 -5.09 -14.47
N MET A 599 -0.90 -5.45 -13.24
CA MET A 599 -0.55 -6.82 -12.85
C MET A 599 -1.77 -7.75 -12.72
N GLY A 600 -3.00 -7.26 -12.84
CA GLY A 600 -4.24 -8.04 -12.64
C GLY A 600 -4.50 -8.49 -11.21
N ILE A 601 -3.89 -7.82 -10.22
CA ILE A 601 -4.02 -8.13 -8.79
C ILE A 601 -4.67 -7.00 -7.98
N TYR A 602 -5.36 -6.10 -8.65
CA TYR A 602 -6.11 -5.02 -8.01
C TYR A 602 -7.20 -5.52 -7.05
N HIS A 603 -7.91 -6.59 -7.39
CA HIS A 603 -8.87 -7.19 -6.47
C HIS A 603 -8.17 -7.94 -5.36
N PHE A 604 -8.62 -7.74 -4.12
CA PHE A 604 -8.00 -8.37 -2.96
C PHE A 604 -7.88 -9.89 -3.08
N ASP A 605 -8.88 -10.56 -3.61
CA ASP A 605 -8.85 -12.02 -3.74
C ASP A 605 -7.78 -12.49 -4.75
N SER A 606 -7.51 -11.70 -5.81
CA SER A 606 -6.41 -11.95 -6.74
C SER A 606 -5.06 -11.72 -6.08
N TRP A 607 -4.90 -10.62 -5.34
CA TRP A 607 -3.71 -10.33 -4.56
C TRP A 607 -3.45 -11.42 -3.51
N ALA A 608 -4.49 -11.82 -2.77
CA ALA A 608 -4.41 -12.86 -1.74
C ALA A 608 -4.07 -14.24 -2.30
N ALA A 609 -4.58 -14.59 -3.48
CA ALA A 609 -4.25 -15.84 -4.16
C ALA A 609 -2.76 -15.94 -4.50
N ASN A 610 -2.11 -14.82 -4.83
CA ASN A 610 -0.69 -14.78 -5.16
C ASN A 610 0.22 -14.70 -3.93
N PHE A 611 -0.13 -13.85 -2.97
CA PHE A 611 0.80 -13.44 -1.92
C PHE A 611 0.41 -13.84 -0.50
N GLY A 612 -0.76 -14.44 -0.30
CA GLY A 612 -1.22 -14.80 1.03
C GLY A 612 -1.85 -16.17 1.15
N GLU A 613 -1.79 -16.73 2.32
CA GLU A 613 -2.40 -18.01 2.65
C GLU A 613 -3.26 -17.93 3.91
N VAL A 614 -4.43 -18.57 3.86
CA VAL A 614 -5.30 -18.73 5.03
C VAL A 614 -4.87 -19.97 5.79
N THR A 615 -4.43 -19.79 7.03
CA THR A 615 -4.17 -20.90 7.95
C THR A 615 -5.36 -21.11 8.87
N THR A 616 -5.67 -22.36 9.17
CA THR A 616 -6.72 -22.72 10.13
C THR A 616 -6.11 -23.51 11.28
N ALA A 617 -6.23 -22.98 12.48
CA ALA A 617 -5.76 -23.61 13.69
C ALA A 617 -6.91 -23.90 14.65
N LEU A 618 -6.71 -24.91 15.51
CA LEU A 618 -7.56 -25.18 16.63
C LEU A 618 -7.14 -24.25 17.78
N GLU A 619 -7.95 -23.26 18.08
CA GLU A 619 -7.66 -22.27 19.12
C GLU A 619 -8.58 -22.47 20.32
N LEU A 620 -8.07 -22.17 21.52
CA LEU A 620 -8.88 -22.10 22.72
C LEU A 620 -9.95 -21.01 22.54
N THR A 621 -11.16 -21.28 22.98
CA THR A 621 -12.19 -20.23 23.01
C THR A 621 -11.80 -19.13 23.99
N VAL A 622 -12.30 -17.91 23.77
CA VAL A 622 -11.95 -16.74 24.61
C VAL A 622 -12.26 -16.99 26.09
N GLU A 623 -13.28 -17.81 26.35
CA GLU A 623 -13.74 -18.20 27.68
C GLU A 623 -12.91 -19.32 28.32
N GLY A 624 -11.97 -19.92 27.56
CA GLY A 624 -11.18 -21.06 28.06
C GLY A 624 -11.94 -22.39 28.19
N SER A 625 -13.23 -22.44 27.85
CA SER A 625 -14.10 -23.61 28.07
C SER A 625 -14.08 -24.64 26.94
N GLY A 626 -13.38 -24.39 25.83
CA GLY A 626 -13.33 -25.29 24.68
C GLY A 626 -12.40 -24.86 23.57
N PHE A 627 -12.39 -25.64 22.48
CA PHE A 627 -11.61 -25.35 21.30
C PHE A 627 -12.50 -25.10 20.09
N ARG A 628 -12.10 -24.14 19.25
CA ARG A 628 -12.75 -23.84 17.97
C ARG A 628 -11.75 -23.75 16.84
N PHE A 629 -12.16 -24.12 15.64
CA PHE A 629 -11.38 -23.81 14.45
C PHE A 629 -11.48 -22.32 14.12
N LYS A 630 -10.33 -21.69 13.94
CA LYS A 630 -10.27 -20.30 13.51
C LYS A 630 -9.36 -20.17 12.31
N SER A 631 -9.91 -19.62 11.24
CA SER A 631 -9.16 -19.32 10.03
C SER A 631 -8.61 -17.89 10.10
N ARG A 632 -7.33 -17.72 9.73
CA ARG A 632 -6.65 -16.43 9.71
C ARG A 632 -5.90 -16.26 8.40
N PHE A 633 -5.95 -15.09 7.85
CA PHE A 633 -5.10 -14.68 6.74
C PHE A 633 -3.80 -14.12 7.31
N ASN A 634 -2.77 -14.94 7.43
CA ASN A 634 -1.58 -14.63 8.24
C ASN A 634 -0.25 -15.19 7.74
N LYS A 635 -0.20 -15.80 6.55
CA LYS A 635 1.03 -16.33 5.98
C LYS A 635 1.27 -15.72 4.60
N PHE A 636 2.45 -15.10 4.40
CA PHE A 636 2.89 -14.61 3.10
C PHE A 636 3.48 -15.74 2.25
N THR A 637 3.26 -15.64 0.95
CA THR A 637 3.86 -16.48 -0.10
C THR A 637 4.41 -15.57 -1.19
N ASN A 638 5.37 -16.05 -1.98
CA ASN A 638 6.05 -15.23 -3.00
C ASN A 638 6.49 -13.86 -2.43
N LEU A 639 7.06 -13.91 -1.21
CA LEU A 639 7.39 -12.72 -0.44
C LEU A 639 8.45 -11.82 -1.12
N PRO A 640 9.49 -12.35 -1.79
CA PRO A 640 10.47 -11.52 -2.49
C PRO A 640 9.82 -10.62 -3.54
N GLU A 641 8.95 -11.17 -4.38
CA GLU A 641 8.25 -10.43 -5.45
C GLU A 641 7.29 -9.40 -4.86
N LEU A 642 6.50 -9.81 -3.85
CA LEU A 642 5.63 -8.88 -3.12
C LEU A 642 6.42 -7.72 -2.52
N MET A 643 7.57 -8.00 -1.91
CA MET A 643 8.43 -6.97 -1.33
C MET A 643 9.03 -6.05 -2.39
N ASN A 644 9.40 -6.57 -3.57
CA ASN A 644 9.87 -5.73 -4.67
C ASN A 644 8.77 -4.79 -5.16
N ILE A 645 7.56 -5.31 -5.38
CA ILE A 645 6.39 -4.49 -5.76
C ILE A 645 6.10 -3.44 -4.69
N PHE A 646 6.11 -3.81 -3.41
CA PHE A 646 5.84 -2.87 -2.32
C PHE A 646 6.93 -1.81 -2.15
N ARG A 647 8.20 -2.17 -2.29
CA ARG A 647 9.35 -1.26 -2.18
C ARG A 647 9.44 -0.26 -3.31
N GLU A 648 8.74 -0.48 -4.40
CA GLU A 648 8.58 0.53 -5.46
C GLU A 648 8.01 1.84 -4.91
N VAL A 649 7.05 1.75 -3.97
CA VAL A 649 6.42 2.91 -3.31
C VAL A 649 6.84 3.08 -1.85
N ALA A 650 7.47 2.10 -1.22
CA ALA A 650 7.84 2.13 0.20
C ALA A 650 9.36 2.22 0.40
N ASP A 651 9.78 3.25 1.13
CA ASP A 651 11.12 3.32 1.73
C ASP A 651 11.07 2.73 3.13
N VAL A 652 11.81 1.64 3.34
CA VAL A 652 11.80 0.88 4.60
C VAL A 652 13.13 1.08 5.33
N GLN A 653 13.09 1.74 6.48
CA GLN A 653 14.27 1.98 7.32
C GLN A 653 14.01 1.47 8.73
N THR A 654 14.68 0.39 9.10
CA THR A 654 14.61 -0.18 10.45
C THR A 654 15.61 0.48 11.40
N ALA A 655 15.42 0.29 12.72
CA ALA A 655 16.33 0.85 13.72
C ALA A 655 17.79 0.34 13.55
N ASP A 656 17.93 -0.93 13.17
CA ASP A 656 19.23 -1.56 12.94
C ASP A 656 19.95 -0.96 11.73
N MET A 657 19.21 -0.65 10.65
CA MET A 657 19.77 0.00 9.45
C MET A 657 20.30 1.40 9.75
N LEU A 658 19.61 2.13 10.63
CA LEU A 658 19.92 3.52 10.93
C LEU A 658 20.92 3.71 12.08
N ASN A 659 21.29 2.66 12.80
CA ASN A 659 22.14 2.72 13.99
C ASN A 659 21.73 3.86 14.93
N LEU A 660 20.43 3.98 15.21
CA LEU A 660 19.91 5.06 16.05
C LEU A 660 20.46 4.91 17.48
N PRO A 661 20.80 6.03 18.14
CA PRO A 661 21.20 6.01 19.53
C PRO A 661 19.98 5.68 20.42
N VAL A 662 19.71 4.39 20.57
CA VAL A 662 18.64 3.91 21.45
C VAL A 662 19.18 3.74 22.85
N PRO A 663 18.54 4.29 23.88
CA PRO A 663 18.96 4.10 25.25
C PRO A 663 18.82 2.61 25.64
N GLN A 664 19.72 2.12 26.45
CA GLN A 664 19.63 0.78 27.02
C GLN A 664 18.41 0.73 27.93
N ALA A 665 17.47 -0.18 27.65
CA ALA A 665 16.24 -0.32 28.43
C ALA A 665 16.33 -1.57 29.31
N GLU A 666 15.92 -1.44 30.57
CA GLU A 666 15.67 -2.56 31.48
C GLU A 666 14.16 -2.82 31.52
N TYR A 667 13.77 -4.08 31.24
CA TYR A 667 12.37 -4.49 31.26
C TYR A 667 12.06 -5.21 32.56
N ILE A 668 11.25 -4.58 33.42
CA ILE A 668 10.83 -5.15 34.69
C ILE A 668 9.37 -5.60 34.55
N ASN A 669 9.13 -6.90 34.74
CA ASN A 669 7.79 -7.46 34.77
C ASN A 669 7.34 -7.65 36.20
N GLU A 670 6.36 -6.85 36.64
CA GLU A 670 5.74 -6.99 37.94
C GLU A 670 4.45 -7.80 37.84
N VAL A 671 4.42 -8.96 38.47
CA VAL A 671 3.28 -9.88 38.43
C VAL A 671 2.56 -9.91 39.76
N LEU A 672 1.33 -9.48 39.76
CA LEU A 672 0.49 -9.37 40.96
C LEU A 672 -0.53 -10.51 41.01
N LYS A 673 -0.92 -10.91 42.21
CA LYS A 673 -1.96 -11.92 42.42
C LYS A 673 -3.35 -11.28 42.39
N PRO A 674 -4.37 -11.96 41.85
CA PRO A 674 -5.74 -11.45 41.92
C PRO A 674 -6.28 -11.54 43.35
N SER A 675 -7.25 -10.67 43.70
CA SER A 675 -8.05 -10.81 44.90
C SER A 675 -9.11 -11.92 44.73
N GLU A 676 -9.61 -12.47 45.85
CA GLU A 676 -10.72 -13.42 45.84
C GLU A 676 -11.94 -12.88 45.06
N THR A 677 -12.26 -11.61 45.23
CA THR A 677 -13.33 -10.93 44.49
C THR A 677 -13.07 -10.90 43.00
N GLN A 678 -11.82 -10.67 42.59
CA GLN A 678 -11.45 -10.70 41.17
C GLN A 678 -11.61 -12.10 40.57
N GLU A 679 -11.23 -13.17 41.27
CA GLU A 679 -11.39 -14.56 40.85
C GLU A 679 -12.87 -14.94 40.68
N GLU A 680 -13.72 -14.56 41.63
CA GLU A 680 -15.17 -14.76 41.54
C GLU A 680 -15.78 -14.03 40.33
N MET A 681 -15.38 -12.77 40.11
CA MET A 681 -15.90 -12.00 39.01
C MET A 681 -15.44 -12.55 37.63
N VAL A 682 -14.21 -13.06 37.53
CA VAL A 682 -13.72 -13.70 36.30
C VAL A 682 -14.55 -14.95 36.00
N SER A 683 -14.92 -15.76 37.02
CA SER A 683 -15.78 -16.90 36.84
C SER A 683 -17.15 -16.48 36.29
N SER A 684 -17.70 -15.36 36.77
CA SER A 684 -18.99 -14.84 36.26
C SER A 684 -18.92 -14.39 34.80
N PHE A 685 -17.74 -13.97 34.29
CA PHE A 685 -17.60 -13.61 32.89
C PHE A 685 -17.71 -14.80 31.94
N ALA A 686 -17.30 -16.00 32.38
CA ALA A 686 -17.51 -17.24 31.61
C ALA A 686 -19.02 -17.53 31.44
N ASP A 687 -19.81 -17.43 32.52
CA ASP A 687 -21.25 -17.62 32.48
C ASP A 687 -21.97 -16.59 31.59
N ARG A 688 -21.56 -15.33 31.70
CA ARG A 688 -22.07 -14.24 30.83
C ARG A 688 -21.74 -14.49 29.36
N ALA A 689 -20.51 -14.91 29.06
CA ALA A 689 -20.07 -15.20 27.69
C ALA A 689 -20.86 -16.37 27.10
N GLU A 690 -21.17 -17.40 27.90
CA GLU A 690 -22.00 -18.52 27.49
C GLU A 690 -23.45 -18.08 27.23
N ALA A 691 -24.01 -17.25 28.08
CA ALA A 691 -25.37 -16.71 27.91
C ALA A 691 -25.48 -15.85 26.63
N VAL A 692 -24.48 -15.04 26.33
CA VAL A 692 -24.41 -14.26 25.10
C VAL A 692 -24.31 -15.17 23.87
N ARG A 693 -23.49 -16.23 23.93
CA ARG A 693 -23.33 -17.20 22.84
C ARG A 693 -24.63 -17.94 22.54
N ASN A 694 -25.34 -18.36 23.59
CA ASN A 694 -26.58 -19.07 23.46
C ASN A 694 -27.77 -18.16 23.06
N GLY A 695 -27.53 -16.86 22.86
CA GLY A 695 -28.58 -15.91 22.49
C GLY A 695 -29.58 -15.59 23.61
N ASN A 696 -29.29 -15.98 24.86
CA ASN A 696 -30.16 -15.83 26.02
C ASN A 696 -30.17 -14.41 26.60
N VAL A 697 -29.33 -13.49 26.07
CA VAL A 697 -29.24 -12.12 26.55
C VAL A 697 -29.36 -11.15 25.38
N ASN A 698 -30.11 -10.07 25.58
CA ASN A 698 -30.20 -9.02 24.57
C ASN A 698 -28.84 -8.30 24.41
N PRO A 699 -28.28 -8.23 23.18
CA PRO A 699 -26.97 -7.61 22.93
C PRO A 699 -26.83 -6.15 23.38
N ARG A 700 -27.95 -5.44 23.60
CA ARG A 700 -27.94 -4.07 24.15
C ARG A 700 -27.59 -4.02 25.64
N PHE A 701 -27.90 -5.08 26.40
CA PHE A 701 -27.66 -5.15 27.85
C PHE A 701 -26.30 -5.79 28.16
N ASP A 702 -25.95 -6.89 27.45
CA ASP A 702 -24.66 -7.57 27.58
C ASP A 702 -24.23 -8.17 26.25
N ASN A 703 -22.90 -8.12 26.01
CA ASN A 703 -22.28 -8.62 24.79
C ASN A 703 -20.79 -8.88 25.03
N MET A 704 -20.12 -9.58 24.13
CA MET A 704 -18.69 -9.92 24.26
C MET A 704 -17.78 -8.71 24.41
N LEU A 705 -18.10 -7.57 23.76
CA LEU A 705 -17.31 -6.35 23.87
C LEU A 705 -17.37 -5.77 25.29
N LYS A 706 -18.58 -5.77 25.88
CA LYS A 706 -18.78 -5.31 27.27
C LYS A 706 -18.06 -6.23 28.25
N ILE A 707 -18.18 -7.54 28.10
CA ILE A 707 -17.49 -8.53 28.95
C ILE A 707 -15.97 -8.34 28.87
N THR A 708 -15.42 -8.16 27.67
CA THR A 708 -13.99 -7.90 27.49
C THR A 708 -13.55 -6.58 28.14
N ASN A 709 -14.36 -5.53 28.02
CA ASN A 709 -14.07 -4.25 28.67
C ASN A 709 -14.15 -4.35 30.20
N ASP A 710 -15.15 -5.05 30.71
CA ASP A 710 -15.26 -5.33 32.15
C ASP A 710 -14.04 -6.13 32.65
N GLY A 711 -13.58 -7.13 31.87
CA GLY A 711 -12.38 -7.89 32.20
C GLY A 711 -11.11 -7.01 32.24
N ARG A 712 -10.94 -6.08 31.30
CA ARG A 712 -9.83 -5.11 31.33
C ARG A 712 -9.87 -4.23 32.56
N LYS A 713 -11.03 -3.70 32.91
CA LYS A 713 -11.23 -2.87 34.11
C LYS A 713 -10.91 -3.65 35.38
N LEU A 714 -11.46 -4.88 35.48
CA LEU A 714 -11.22 -5.75 36.63
C LEU A 714 -9.73 -6.09 36.79
N ALA A 715 -9.03 -6.30 35.70
CA ALA A 715 -7.59 -6.61 35.72
C ALA A 715 -6.72 -5.43 36.22
N LEU A 716 -7.22 -4.20 36.15
CA LEU A 716 -6.53 -3.03 36.70
C LEU A 716 -6.91 -2.82 38.17
N ASP A 717 -8.20 -2.71 38.44
CA ASP A 717 -8.72 -2.47 39.79
C ASP A 717 -10.19 -2.86 39.84
N GLN A 718 -10.58 -3.64 40.83
CA GLN A 718 -11.96 -4.12 41.03
C GLN A 718 -12.97 -2.97 41.22
N ARG A 719 -12.56 -1.83 41.74
CA ARG A 719 -13.40 -0.63 41.91
C ARG A 719 -13.84 0.01 40.61
N LEU A 720 -13.14 -0.26 39.49
CA LEU A 720 -13.56 0.19 38.14
C LEU A 720 -14.82 -0.53 37.63
N ILE A 721 -15.13 -1.71 38.20
CA ILE A 721 -16.37 -2.44 37.93
C ILE A 721 -17.46 -2.06 38.91
N ASN A 722 -17.13 -2.06 40.20
CA ASN A 722 -18.06 -1.68 41.26
C ASN A 722 -17.36 -0.76 42.27
N PRO A 723 -17.65 0.55 42.28
CA PRO A 723 -17.02 1.53 43.22
C PRO A 723 -17.25 1.25 44.67
N LEU A 724 -18.17 0.35 45.02
CA LEU A 724 -18.45 0.00 46.43
C LEU A 724 -17.53 -1.10 46.96
N LEU A 725 -16.72 -1.72 46.11
CA LEU A 725 -15.74 -2.72 46.52
C LEU A 725 -14.58 -2.05 47.28
N PRO A 726 -13.98 -2.75 48.26
CA PRO A 726 -12.83 -2.23 48.99
C PRO A 726 -11.64 -2.03 48.08
N ASP A 727 -10.73 -1.17 48.51
CA ASP A 727 -9.41 -1.08 47.87
C ASP A 727 -8.65 -2.40 48.08
N PHE A 728 -8.01 -2.86 47.02
CA PHE A 728 -7.14 -4.03 47.05
C PHE A 728 -5.69 -3.55 46.96
N GLU A 729 -4.94 -3.71 48.01
CA GLU A 729 -3.59 -3.15 48.17
C GLU A 729 -2.65 -3.62 47.05
N ASP A 730 -2.75 -4.91 46.68
CA ASP A 730 -1.99 -5.52 45.56
C ASP A 730 -2.63 -5.30 44.19
N SER A 731 -3.48 -4.29 43.99
CA SER A 731 -4.04 -3.98 42.67
C SER A 731 -2.93 -3.47 41.73
N LYS A 732 -3.09 -3.73 40.40
CA LYS A 732 -2.14 -3.19 39.41
C LYS A 732 -2.02 -1.66 39.46
N LEU A 733 -3.10 -0.98 39.81
CA LEU A 733 -3.13 0.46 39.93
C LEU A 733 -2.25 0.92 41.11
N ASN A 734 -2.39 0.29 42.27
CA ASN A 734 -1.59 0.63 43.46
C ASN A 734 -0.12 0.31 43.25
N ALA A 735 0.22 -0.87 42.76
CA ALA A 735 1.61 -1.22 42.44
C ALA A 735 2.25 -0.27 41.39
N CYS A 736 1.47 0.18 40.42
CA CYS A 736 1.97 1.18 39.46
C CYS A 736 2.24 2.54 40.15
N VAL A 737 1.36 2.98 41.05
CA VAL A 737 1.55 4.22 41.80
C VAL A 737 2.78 4.12 42.70
N ASP A 738 2.99 2.99 43.35
CA ASP A 738 4.17 2.76 44.21
C ASP A 738 5.47 2.79 43.39
N ALA A 739 5.49 2.08 42.23
CA ALA A 739 6.64 2.11 41.31
C ALA A 739 6.92 3.53 40.74
N MET A 740 5.87 4.31 40.48
CA MET A 740 6.00 5.71 40.06
C MET A 740 6.56 6.56 41.17
N PHE A 741 6.10 6.37 42.43
CA PHE A 741 6.56 7.11 43.56
C PHE A 741 8.04 6.81 43.88
N GLU A 742 8.43 5.55 43.92
CA GLU A 742 9.82 5.13 44.09
C GLU A 742 10.74 5.71 43.02
N THR A 743 10.30 5.69 41.76
CA THR A 743 11.07 6.25 40.66
C THR A 743 11.18 7.77 40.77
N TRP A 744 10.12 8.45 41.18
CA TRP A 744 10.13 9.88 41.44
C TRP A 744 11.08 10.24 42.59
N GLU A 745 11.02 9.52 43.70
CA GLU A 745 11.89 9.76 44.85
C GLU A 745 13.37 9.58 44.47
N ARG A 746 13.70 8.45 43.81
CA ARG A 746 15.06 8.15 43.34
C ARG A 746 15.56 9.15 42.30
N GLY A 747 14.64 9.66 41.46
CA GLY A 747 14.94 10.56 40.33
C GLY A 747 14.84 12.06 40.68
N SER A 748 14.41 12.44 41.88
CA SER A 748 14.06 13.83 42.25
C SER A 748 15.22 14.80 42.11
N GLU A 749 16.45 14.45 42.52
CA GLU A 749 17.64 15.28 42.37
C GLU A 749 17.98 15.58 40.90
N LYS A 750 17.76 14.59 40.01
CA LYS A 750 18.02 14.69 38.55
C LYS A 750 16.83 15.22 37.77
N ARG A 751 15.69 15.44 38.41
CA ARG A 751 14.42 15.84 37.76
C ARG A 751 14.03 14.95 36.60
N LEU A 752 14.07 13.62 36.83
CA LEU A 752 13.76 12.64 35.77
C LEU A 752 12.29 12.72 35.39
N THR A 753 12.02 12.42 34.11
CA THR A 753 10.66 12.38 33.55
C THR A 753 10.15 10.95 33.54
N GLN A 754 8.88 10.74 33.87
CA GLN A 754 8.19 9.46 33.76
C GLN A 754 7.04 9.57 32.74
N LEU A 755 6.80 8.50 32.02
CA LEU A 755 5.66 8.36 31.12
C LEU A 755 4.79 7.19 31.61
N PHE A 756 3.52 7.47 31.80
CA PHE A 756 2.53 6.48 32.20
C PHE A 756 1.59 6.21 31.03
N PHE A 757 1.42 4.93 30.66
CA PHE A 757 0.51 4.50 29.62
C PHE A 757 -0.59 3.63 30.23
N CYS A 758 -1.85 3.94 29.94
CA CYS A 758 -3.00 3.21 30.40
C CYS A 758 -3.99 3.04 29.26
N ASP A 759 -4.47 1.80 29.06
CA ASP A 759 -5.38 1.43 27.97
C ASP A 759 -6.88 1.61 28.31
N LEU A 760 -7.22 2.42 29.32
CA LEU A 760 -8.59 2.74 29.67
C LEU A 760 -8.98 4.16 29.31
#